data_c0d7c5e654880e006c8a6dc54264b78e
#
_entry.id   c0d7c5e654880e006c8a6dc54264b78e
#
_cell.length_a   1.000
_cell.length_b   1.000
_cell.length_c   1.000
_cell.angle_alpha   90.00
_cell.angle_beta   90.00
_cell.angle_gamma   90.00
#
_symmetry.space_group_name_H-M   'P 1'
#
loop_
_entity.id
_entity.type
_entity.pdbx_description
1 polymer ?
#
loop_
_entity_poly.entity_id
_entity_poly.type
_entity_poly.pdbx_seq_one_letter_code
_entity_poly.pdbx_strand_id
1 'polypeptide(L)'
;MLSLRFIQILYKFGAKVRLFYQLCENFSYFRRVKPNSTHFMARNNSTQSHFWRNFFSRLALVLLSVVIIVWFLPRTSGPQFRYDVGKPWMYSSLIASFDFPIYKTDEAIQSERDSILEAFEPYYNYNSDVEKEQIANFRNTFKNGIPGLGHEYIEIIADRLHRLYQAGVMSTPEYSRIGKDTTSTIRVVSGKTASNLQINCIYSTIAAYEQLFLDEKLAPQRPLLQPCNLNEFIRPNLIYDKDRSETEKNDLLSTIPRASGMVLAGQKIIDRGEIVDEHTFRQLSSFEHEMRRRSATSNTISSTIAGQSIFVLFLIALFTIYLALFRKDYFEKPRSITMLYSFITLFPIVVSLMIEHNIFSVYAVPFAMTPIFIRVFMDSRTAFISHVVMILICAAAVKYQYEFIIIQLVAGLVAIYSLRDLENRSQLFRTAFLVALGSSITYLALQLMQDNSIWQMDHDMYKYFIVNGILLLFAYPLMLIVEKAFGFTSNVTLIELSNTSKDLLRRLSEVAPGTFQHSITVGNLAVEIANKIGAKGQLVRTGALYHDIGKMYNPAFFTENQAGVNPLEKMGRAEAAQIVISHINEGLKLAEKYDLPSIIKDFITTHHGTGKTKYFYISYKNEHPNEKIDEKLFTYPGPNPFTREQAILMMADTVEAASRSLPEYTEESISALVNRLIDAQVSEGFFDDCPITFHDINVAKQVLIERLKSIYHTRISYPELKK
;
A
#
# COMPACT_ATOMS: atom_id res chain seq x y z
N MET A 1 -21.12 9.65 1.91
CA MET A 1 -21.08 8.38 1.16
C MET A 1 -19.67 7.82 0.95
N LEU A 2 -18.65 8.64 0.73
CA LEU A 2 -17.24 8.19 0.56
C LEU A 2 -16.66 7.49 1.81
N SER A 3 -16.98 7.93 3.03
CA SER A 3 -16.44 7.34 4.26
C SER A 3 -16.93 5.91 4.57
N LEU A 4 -18.18 5.59 4.25
CA LEU A 4 -18.74 4.25 4.47
C LEU A 4 -18.18 3.21 3.47
N ARG A 5 -17.93 3.61 2.22
CA ARG A 5 -17.27 2.74 1.23
C ARG A 5 -15.81 2.47 1.59
N PHE A 6 -15.10 3.49 2.11
CA PHE A 6 -13.71 3.34 2.56
C PHE A 6 -13.59 2.38 3.75
N ILE A 7 -14.51 2.46 4.72
CA ILE A 7 -14.56 1.54 5.87
C ILE A 7 -14.91 0.11 5.44
N GLN A 8 -15.83 -0.09 4.48
CA GLN A 8 -16.13 -1.42 3.93
C GLN A 8 -14.94 -2.04 3.17
N ILE A 9 -14.17 -1.22 2.46
CA ILE A 9 -12.96 -1.64 1.75
C ILE A 9 -11.87 -2.03 2.74
N LEU A 10 -11.65 -1.23 3.79
CA LEU A 10 -10.72 -1.54 4.88
C LEU A 10 -11.11 -2.83 5.62
N TYR A 11 -12.40 -3.08 5.83
CA TYR A 11 -12.88 -4.31 6.47
C TYR A 11 -12.67 -5.55 5.58
N LYS A 12 -12.95 -5.45 4.28
CA LYS A 12 -12.65 -6.52 3.29
C LYS A 12 -11.15 -6.73 3.10
N PHE A 13 -10.36 -5.66 3.14
CA PHE A 13 -8.90 -5.71 3.11
C PHE A 13 -8.35 -6.35 4.38
N GLY A 14 -8.87 -5.98 5.55
CA GLY A 14 -8.50 -6.58 6.84
C GLY A 14 -8.81 -8.08 6.91
N ALA A 15 -9.93 -8.53 6.32
CA ALA A 15 -10.26 -9.95 6.25
C ALA A 15 -9.32 -10.74 5.32
N LYS A 16 -8.95 -10.18 4.15
CA LYS A 16 -7.99 -10.78 3.22
C LYS A 16 -6.55 -10.77 3.77
N VAL A 17 -6.15 -9.70 4.48
CA VAL A 17 -4.86 -9.60 5.17
C VAL A 17 -4.80 -10.58 6.35
N ARG A 18 -5.88 -10.82 7.08
CA ARG A 18 -5.95 -11.87 8.11
C ARG A 18 -5.76 -13.27 7.54
N LEU A 19 -6.33 -13.56 6.37
CA LEU A 19 -6.13 -14.83 5.68
C LEU A 19 -4.67 -15.01 5.26
N PHE A 20 -4.03 -13.94 4.79
CA PHE A 20 -2.59 -13.93 4.45
C PHE A 20 -1.72 -14.12 5.69
N TYR A 21 -2.06 -13.47 6.80
CA TYR A 21 -1.35 -13.63 8.08
C TYR A 21 -1.49 -15.06 8.63
N GLN A 22 -2.69 -15.67 8.56
CA GLN A 22 -2.91 -17.07 8.94
C GLN A 22 -2.14 -18.05 8.05
N LEU A 23 -2.01 -17.77 6.75
CA LEU A 23 -1.15 -18.57 5.85
C LEU A 23 0.33 -18.43 6.24
N CYS A 24 0.80 -17.24 6.59
CA CYS A 24 2.17 -17.01 7.08
C CYS A 24 2.41 -17.65 8.46
N GLU A 25 1.43 -17.64 9.35
CA GLU A 25 1.50 -18.25 10.69
C GLU A 25 1.53 -19.78 10.62
N ASN A 26 0.75 -20.38 9.74
CA ASN A 26 0.79 -21.83 9.47
C ASN A 26 2.14 -22.26 8.88
N PHE A 27 2.81 -21.40 8.10
CA PHE A 27 4.18 -21.62 7.65
C PHE A 27 5.22 -21.55 8.78
N SER A 28 4.96 -20.78 9.84
CA SER A 28 5.81 -20.70 11.02
C SER A 28 5.61 -21.88 11.98
N TYR A 29 4.42 -22.48 12.00
CA TYR A 29 4.10 -23.65 12.84
C TYR A 29 4.89 -24.91 12.42
N PHE A 30 5.21 -25.08 11.14
CA PHE A 30 6.10 -26.17 10.66
C PHE A 30 7.55 -26.07 11.18
N ARG A 31 7.90 -25.01 11.93
CA ARG A 31 9.25 -24.73 12.42
C ARG A 31 9.52 -25.20 13.85
N ARG A 32 8.54 -25.73 14.59
CA ARG A 32 8.67 -26.09 16.02
C ARG A 32 8.75 -27.60 16.30
N VAL A 33 9.25 -28.39 15.38
CA VAL A 33 9.62 -29.76 15.69
C VAL A 33 11.11 -29.79 15.99
N LYS A 34 11.47 -29.87 17.29
CA LYS A 34 12.82 -30.15 17.76
C LYS A 34 13.20 -31.57 17.31
N PRO A 35 14.38 -31.80 16.74
CA PRO A 35 14.92 -33.17 16.64
C PRO A 35 15.64 -33.49 17.94
N ASN A 36 15.14 -34.49 18.65
CA ASN A 36 15.91 -35.19 19.66
C ASN A 36 17.03 -36.03 18.98
N SER A 37 18.18 -35.95 19.62
CA SER A 37 19.41 -36.67 19.33
C SER A 37 19.19 -38.18 19.16
N THR A 38 19.76 -38.78 18.12
CA THR A 38 20.60 -39.97 18.18
C THR A 38 21.16 -40.36 16.80
N HIS A 39 22.44 -40.60 16.77
CA HIS A 39 23.24 -41.51 15.97
C HIS A 39 23.71 -41.19 14.55
N PHE A 40 24.99 -41.05 14.49
CA PHE A 40 26.01 -41.30 13.49
C PHE A 40 25.64 -42.52 12.57
N MET A 41 25.10 -42.25 11.41
CA MET A 41 25.08 -43.00 10.16
C MET A 41 23.99 -42.56 9.17
N ALA A 42 23.79 -41.25 8.98
CA ALA A 42 22.81 -40.74 8.00
C ALA A 42 23.30 -39.46 7.30
N ARG A 43 24.61 -39.27 7.13
CA ARG A 43 25.14 -37.98 6.59
C ARG A 43 24.82 -37.75 5.10
N ASN A 44 24.47 -38.78 4.33
CA ASN A 44 24.14 -38.64 2.91
C ASN A 44 22.64 -38.50 2.62
N ASN A 45 21.73 -38.97 3.49
CA ASN A 45 20.27 -38.83 3.24
C ASN A 45 19.69 -37.53 3.80
N SER A 46 20.31 -36.91 4.80
CA SER A 46 19.83 -35.66 5.42
C SER A 46 20.07 -34.42 4.54
N THR A 47 21.21 -34.35 3.88
CA THR A 47 21.54 -33.24 2.95
C THR A 47 20.65 -33.26 1.72
N GLN A 48 20.32 -34.44 1.19
CA GLN A 48 19.45 -34.58 0.04
C GLN A 48 17.99 -34.24 0.37
N SER A 49 17.48 -34.64 1.54
CA SER A 49 16.12 -34.29 2.00
C SER A 49 15.98 -32.81 2.31
N HIS A 50 16.99 -32.15 2.86
CA HIS A 50 17.02 -30.70 3.09
C HIS A 50 17.07 -29.90 1.78
N PHE A 51 17.81 -30.38 0.78
CA PHE A 51 17.87 -29.76 -0.55
C PHE A 51 16.48 -29.77 -1.21
N TRP A 52 15.82 -30.92 -1.30
CA TRP A 52 14.50 -31.05 -1.91
C TRP A 52 13.43 -30.25 -1.17
N ARG A 53 13.44 -30.25 0.16
CA ARG A 53 12.50 -29.43 0.96
C ARG A 53 12.67 -27.94 0.69
N ASN A 54 13.90 -27.46 0.64
CA ASN A 54 14.17 -26.05 0.34
C ASN A 54 13.83 -25.70 -1.11
N PHE A 55 14.06 -26.60 -2.06
CA PHE A 55 13.67 -26.42 -3.45
C PHE A 55 12.14 -26.33 -3.59
N PHE A 56 11.39 -27.28 -3.04
CA PHE A 56 9.93 -27.25 -3.12
C PHE A 56 9.32 -26.05 -2.38
N SER A 57 9.85 -25.62 -1.27
CA SER A 57 9.36 -24.43 -0.55
C SER A 57 9.55 -23.15 -1.37
N ARG A 58 10.68 -23.02 -2.07
CA ARG A 58 10.95 -21.88 -2.97
C ARG A 58 10.06 -21.93 -4.20
N LEU A 59 9.91 -23.09 -4.82
CA LEU A 59 9.02 -23.28 -5.95
C LEU A 59 7.56 -22.96 -5.58
N ALA A 60 7.11 -23.39 -4.41
CA ALA A 60 5.78 -23.10 -3.89
C ALA A 60 5.59 -21.58 -3.70
N LEU A 61 6.59 -20.87 -3.18
CA LEU A 61 6.55 -19.41 -3.01
C LEU A 61 6.46 -18.68 -4.37
N VAL A 62 7.24 -19.12 -5.36
CA VAL A 62 7.20 -18.60 -6.73
C VAL A 62 5.82 -18.78 -7.34
N LEU A 63 5.29 -20.01 -7.31
CA LEU A 63 3.98 -20.33 -7.87
C LEU A 63 2.84 -19.58 -7.14
N LEU A 64 2.92 -19.48 -5.81
CA LEU A 64 1.96 -18.73 -5.02
C LEU A 64 1.95 -17.25 -5.42
N SER A 65 3.13 -16.64 -5.58
CA SER A 65 3.25 -15.24 -6.01
C SER A 65 2.63 -15.03 -7.40
N VAL A 66 2.92 -15.92 -8.36
CA VAL A 66 2.31 -15.86 -9.71
C VAL A 66 0.79 -15.96 -9.63
N VAL A 67 0.27 -16.94 -8.91
CA VAL A 67 -1.19 -17.16 -8.77
C VAL A 67 -1.86 -15.94 -8.14
N ILE A 68 -1.29 -15.41 -7.06
CA ILE A 68 -1.84 -14.23 -6.38
C ILE A 68 -1.83 -13.00 -7.32
N ILE A 69 -0.71 -12.71 -7.99
CA ILE A 69 -0.61 -11.57 -8.90
C ILE A 69 -1.64 -11.70 -10.02
N VAL A 70 -1.68 -12.84 -10.72
CA VAL A 70 -2.60 -13.06 -11.83
C VAL A 70 -4.07 -13.02 -11.39
N TRP A 71 -4.35 -13.46 -10.16
CA TRP A 71 -5.70 -13.39 -9.60
C TRP A 71 -6.22 -11.96 -9.47
N PHE A 72 -5.33 -11.01 -9.10
CA PHE A 72 -5.69 -9.61 -8.90
C PHE A 72 -5.57 -8.76 -10.18
N LEU A 73 -4.75 -9.16 -11.16
CA LEU A 73 -4.57 -8.37 -12.38
C LEU A 73 -5.91 -8.12 -13.09
N PRO A 74 -6.16 -6.89 -13.58
CA PRO A 74 -7.39 -6.57 -14.28
C PRO A 74 -7.52 -7.40 -15.56
N ARG A 75 -8.70 -7.94 -15.78
CA ARG A 75 -8.99 -8.87 -16.89
C ARG A 75 -9.49 -8.16 -18.15
N THR A 76 -9.70 -6.85 -18.05
CA THR A 76 -10.20 -6.01 -19.15
C THR A 76 -9.03 -5.29 -19.82
N SER A 77 -8.51 -5.86 -20.88
CA SER A 77 -7.46 -5.25 -21.70
C SER A 77 -7.92 -5.16 -23.16
N GLY A 78 -8.64 -4.09 -23.49
CA GLY A 78 -8.74 -3.63 -24.87
C GLY A 78 -7.59 -2.66 -25.15
N PRO A 79 -7.23 -2.41 -26.42
CA PRO A 79 -6.30 -1.35 -26.78
C PRO A 79 -6.82 -0.03 -26.22
N GLN A 80 -6.02 0.60 -25.38
CA GLN A 80 -6.36 1.86 -24.75
C GLN A 80 -5.61 2.97 -25.45
N PHE A 81 -6.35 3.77 -26.20
CA PHE A 81 -5.78 4.89 -26.94
C PHE A 81 -5.85 6.16 -26.07
N ARG A 82 -4.83 7.00 -26.20
CA ARG A 82 -4.87 8.36 -25.65
C ARG A 82 -5.30 9.30 -26.75
N TYR A 83 -6.45 9.94 -26.58
CA TYR A 83 -7.00 10.90 -27.50
C TYR A 83 -7.75 11.98 -26.76
N ASP A 84 -7.65 13.20 -27.24
CA ASP A 84 -8.36 14.36 -26.73
C ASP A 84 -8.98 15.09 -27.91
N VAL A 85 -10.10 15.74 -27.70
CA VAL A 85 -10.74 16.58 -28.74
C VAL A 85 -9.79 17.71 -29.15
N GLY A 86 -9.65 17.93 -30.44
CA GLY A 86 -8.80 18.95 -31.02
C GLY A 86 -7.33 18.54 -31.22
N LYS A 87 -6.95 17.31 -30.78
CA LYS A 87 -5.59 16.79 -30.99
C LYS A 87 -5.53 15.77 -32.14
N PRO A 88 -4.37 15.67 -32.84
CA PRO A 88 -4.20 14.68 -33.91
C PRO A 88 -4.11 13.25 -33.33
N TRP A 89 -4.67 12.30 -34.06
CA TRP A 89 -4.56 10.88 -33.74
C TRP A 89 -3.14 10.36 -34.01
N MET A 90 -2.45 9.94 -32.96
CA MET A 90 -1.03 9.57 -33.00
C MET A 90 -0.76 8.10 -33.38
N TYR A 91 -1.80 7.27 -33.41
CA TYR A 91 -1.68 5.83 -33.68
C TYR A 91 -1.92 5.52 -35.14
N SER A 92 -1.73 4.24 -35.55
CA SER A 92 -2.13 3.77 -36.87
C SER A 92 -3.62 3.94 -37.12
N SER A 93 -4.03 3.92 -38.39
CA SER A 93 -5.47 3.96 -38.76
C SER A 93 -6.29 2.95 -37.96
N LEU A 94 -7.34 3.42 -37.33
CA LEU A 94 -8.26 2.59 -36.54
C LEU A 94 -9.49 2.22 -37.36
N ILE A 95 -9.67 0.92 -37.56
CA ILE A 95 -10.83 0.33 -38.27
C ILE A 95 -11.65 -0.43 -37.24
N ALA A 96 -12.97 -0.29 -37.32
CA ALA A 96 -13.89 -1.01 -36.44
C ALA A 96 -13.79 -2.52 -36.69
N SER A 97 -13.43 -3.28 -35.67
CA SER A 97 -13.33 -4.74 -35.74
C SER A 97 -14.68 -5.47 -35.57
N PHE A 98 -15.72 -4.73 -35.21
CA PHE A 98 -17.10 -5.20 -35.00
C PHE A 98 -18.09 -4.03 -35.08
N ASP A 99 -19.37 -4.36 -35.28
CA ASP A 99 -20.44 -3.37 -35.25
C ASP A 99 -20.66 -2.88 -33.81
N PHE A 100 -20.76 -1.56 -33.63
CA PHE A 100 -21.02 -0.98 -32.32
C PHE A 100 -21.84 0.30 -32.38
N PRO A 101 -22.72 0.57 -31.37
CA PRO A 101 -23.47 1.80 -31.29
C PRO A 101 -22.63 2.97 -30.82
N ILE A 102 -22.86 4.17 -31.35
CA ILE A 102 -22.26 5.42 -30.85
C ILE A 102 -23.11 5.91 -29.69
N TYR A 103 -22.63 5.80 -28.46
CA TYR A 103 -23.38 6.22 -27.28
C TYR A 103 -23.44 7.74 -27.17
N LYS A 104 -24.59 8.24 -26.73
CA LYS A 104 -24.79 9.65 -26.37
C LYS A 104 -24.13 9.93 -25.03
N THR A 105 -23.73 11.17 -24.79
CA THR A 105 -23.28 11.61 -23.46
C THR A 105 -24.47 11.69 -22.50
N ASP A 106 -24.20 11.58 -21.21
CA ASP A 106 -25.24 11.69 -20.17
C ASP A 106 -25.95 13.04 -20.22
N GLU A 107 -25.23 14.12 -20.57
CA GLU A 107 -25.80 15.45 -20.76
C GLU A 107 -26.80 15.51 -21.93
N ALA A 108 -26.46 14.85 -23.05
CA ALA A 108 -27.35 14.80 -24.21
C ALA A 108 -28.61 14.00 -23.91
N ILE A 109 -28.47 12.88 -23.21
CA ILE A 109 -29.63 12.07 -22.77
C ILE A 109 -30.48 12.87 -21.78
N GLN A 110 -29.90 13.61 -20.86
CA GLN A 110 -30.60 14.43 -19.90
C GLN A 110 -31.34 15.58 -20.59
N SER A 111 -30.69 16.26 -21.55
CA SER A 111 -31.34 17.32 -22.34
C SER A 111 -32.55 16.83 -23.13
N GLU A 112 -32.42 15.64 -23.78
CA GLU A 112 -33.56 15.02 -24.47
C GLU A 112 -34.67 14.64 -23.49
N ARG A 113 -34.34 14.14 -22.32
CA ARG A 113 -35.28 13.80 -21.26
C ARG A 113 -36.03 15.05 -20.77
N ASP A 114 -35.30 16.13 -20.52
CA ASP A 114 -35.89 17.39 -20.07
C ASP A 114 -36.80 17.99 -21.13
N SER A 115 -36.43 17.92 -22.43
CA SER A 115 -37.28 18.36 -23.54
C SER A 115 -38.59 17.55 -23.65
N ILE A 116 -38.52 16.23 -23.43
CA ILE A 116 -39.71 15.37 -23.41
C ILE A 116 -40.60 15.71 -22.20
N LEU A 117 -39.99 15.99 -21.04
CA LEU A 117 -40.71 16.37 -19.83
C LEU A 117 -41.42 17.73 -19.97
N GLU A 118 -40.79 18.69 -20.63
CA GLU A 118 -41.36 20.00 -20.94
C GLU A 118 -42.50 19.91 -21.94
N ALA A 119 -42.38 19.03 -22.94
CA ALA A 119 -43.42 18.82 -23.97
C ALA A 119 -44.54 17.88 -23.51
N PHE A 120 -44.44 17.27 -22.33
CA PHE A 120 -45.38 16.27 -21.87
C PHE A 120 -46.71 16.89 -21.47
N GLU A 121 -47.82 16.42 -22.11
CA GLU A 121 -49.18 16.83 -21.82
C GLU A 121 -49.86 15.81 -20.88
N PRO A 122 -50.19 16.21 -19.62
CA PRO A 122 -50.83 15.30 -18.67
C PRO A 122 -52.28 14.95 -19.05
N TYR A 123 -52.70 13.72 -18.73
CA TYR A 123 -54.02 13.22 -19.00
C TYR A 123 -55.01 13.58 -17.89
N TYR A 124 -56.21 14.05 -18.31
CA TYR A 124 -57.33 14.33 -17.43
C TYR A 124 -58.59 13.61 -17.92
N ASN A 125 -59.31 12.97 -17.05
CA ASN A 125 -60.58 12.34 -17.34
C ASN A 125 -61.72 13.38 -17.20
N TYR A 126 -62.49 13.57 -18.25
CA TYR A 126 -63.68 14.41 -18.22
C TYR A 126 -64.85 13.57 -17.71
N ASN A 127 -65.45 13.98 -16.57
CA ASN A 127 -66.59 13.33 -15.97
C ASN A 127 -67.87 14.16 -16.23
N SER A 128 -68.68 13.76 -17.23
CA SER A 128 -69.96 14.41 -17.60
C SER A 128 -71.04 14.21 -16.54
N ASP A 129 -70.89 13.22 -15.65
CA ASP A 129 -72.00 12.94 -14.67
C ASP A 129 -71.89 13.95 -13.50
N VAL A 130 -70.74 14.54 -13.23
CA VAL A 130 -70.62 15.64 -12.27
C VAL A 130 -71.45 16.84 -12.68
N GLU A 131 -71.43 17.21 -13.97
CA GLU A 131 -72.27 18.28 -14.51
C GLU A 131 -73.76 18.02 -14.27
N LYS A 132 -74.23 16.84 -14.66
CA LYS A 132 -75.62 16.44 -14.51
C LYS A 132 -76.06 16.45 -13.05
N GLU A 133 -75.29 15.86 -12.23
CA GLU A 133 -75.51 15.77 -10.77
C GLU A 133 -75.56 17.15 -10.12
N GLN A 134 -74.61 18.01 -10.39
CA GLN A 134 -74.52 19.30 -9.73
C GLN A 134 -75.64 20.28 -10.22
N ILE A 135 -76.00 20.24 -11.52
CA ILE A 135 -77.11 21.04 -12.03
C ILE A 135 -78.39 20.53 -11.45
N ALA A 136 -78.63 19.21 -11.36
CA ALA A 136 -79.81 18.65 -10.73
C ALA A 136 -79.87 19.01 -9.23
N ASN A 137 -78.75 18.92 -8.50
CA ASN A 137 -78.69 19.31 -7.11
C ASN A 137 -79.02 20.80 -6.93
N PHE A 138 -78.46 21.68 -7.77
CA PHE A 138 -78.78 23.09 -7.78
C PHE A 138 -80.31 23.32 -8.01
N ARG A 139 -80.90 22.75 -9.04
CA ARG A 139 -82.34 22.87 -9.30
C ARG A 139 -83.17 22.34 -8.15
N ASN A 140 -82.83 21.25 -7.55
CA ASN A 140 -83.53 20.67 -6.39
C ASN A 140 -83.45 21.57 -5.16
N THR A 141 -82.25 22.14 -4.84
CA THR A 141 -82.06 23.00 -3.70
C THR A 141 -82.87 24.27 -3.80
N PHE A 142 -82.96 24.87 -5.00
CA PHE A 142 -83.66 26.12 -5.23
C PHE A 142 -85.01 25.91 -5.87
N LYS A 143 -85.67 24.72 -5.79
CA LYS A 143 -86.98 24.39 -6.36
C LYS A 143 -88.06 25.37 -5.94
N ASN A 144 -88.01 25.96 -4.74
CA ASN A 144 -88.93 26.93 -4.20
C ASN A 144 -88.58 28.41 -4.54
N GLY A 145 -87.59 28.65 -5.40
CA GLY A 145 -87.10 29.96 -5.73
C GLY A 145 -85.85 30.40 -5.00
N ILE A 146 -85.08 31.38 -5.53
CA ILE A 146 -83.95 31.98 -4.88
C ILE A 146 -84.50 33.24 -4.12
N PRO A 147 -84.14 33.41 -2.82
CA PRO A 147 -84.63 34.53 -2.04
C PRO A 147 -84.35 35.87 -2.70
N GLY A 148 -85.41 36.65 -2.99
CA GLY A 148 -85.35 37.98 -3.62
C GLY A 148 -85.16 38.04 -5.13
N LEU A 149 -85.24 36.87 -5.83
CA LEU A 149 -85.08 36.78 -7.28
C LEU A 149 -86.20 35.97 -7.93
N GLY A 150 -86.53 36.31 -9.17
CA GLY A 150 -87.53 35.57 -9.97
C GLY A 150 -87.13 34.15 -10.33
N HIS A 151 -88.07 33.26 -10.60
CA HIS A 151 -87.82 31.85 -10.93
C HIS A 151 -86.99 31.67 -12.19
N GLU A 152 -86.94 32.62 -13.09
CA GLU A 152 -86.13 32.67 -14.31
C GLU A 152 -84.62 32.59 -14.03
N TYR A 153 -84.16 33.10 -12.86
CA TYR A 153 -82.76 33.09 -12.50
C TYR A 153 -82.20 31.67 -12.21
N ILE A 154 -83.03 30.73 -11.89
CA ILE A 154 -82.71 29.31 -11.73
C ILE A 154 -82.18 28.73 -13.04
N GLU A 155 -82.90 28.96 -14.12
CA GLU A 155 -82.51 28.45 -15.43
C GLU A 155 -81.30 29.24 -16.01
N ILE A 156 -81.19 30.56 -15.72
CA ILE A 156 -79.99 31.37 -16.12
C ILE A 156 -78.75 30.83 -15.45
N ILE A 157 -78.79 30.54 -14.14
CA ILE A 157 -77.65 30.00 -13.37
C ILE A 157 -77.36 28.55 -13.83
N ALA A 158 -78.38 27.74 -14.04
CA ALA A 158 -78.20 26.37 -14.52
C ALA A 158 -77.59 26.33 -15.93
N ASP A 159 -78.00 27.23 -16.86
CA ASP A 159 -77.35 27.34 -18.16
C ASP A 159 -75.88 27.85 -18.04
N ARG A 160 -75.61 28.74 -17.10
CA ARG A 160 -74.25 29.21 -16.85
C ARG A 160 -73.36 28.13 -16.26
N LEU A 161 -73.84 27.36 -15.30
CA LEU A 161 -73.14 26.17 -14.75
C LEU A 161 -72.87 25.15 -15.87
N HIS A 162 -73.85 24.91 -16.77
CA HIS A 162 -73.70 24.03 -17.92
C HIS A 162 -72.55 24.48 -18.82
N ARG A 163 -72.46 25.79 -19.18
CA ARG A 163 -71.37 26.32 -19.98
C ARG A 163 -69.96 26.21 -19.27
N LEU A 164 -69.95 26.44 -17.96
CA LEU A 164 -68.70 26.27 -17.18
C LEU A 164 -68.25 24.84 -17.18
N TYR A 165 -69.16 23.89 -16.99
CA TYR A 165 -68.82 22.47 -17.02
C TYR A 165 -68.39 21.99 -18.39
N GLN A 166 -69.01 22.52 -19.46
CA GLN A 166 -68.65 22.24 -20.86
C GLN A 166 -67.21 22.75 -21.16
N ALA A 167 -66.79 23.89 -20.60
CA ALA A 167 -65.43 24.41 -20.71
C ALA A 167 -64.44 23.58 -19.91
N GLY A 168 -64.90 22.95 -18.85
CA GLY A 168 -64.09 22.16 -17.93
C GLY A 168 -63.68 22.90 -16.64
N VAL A 169 -63.97 22.28 -15.51
CA VAL A 169 -63.66 22.77 -14.18
C VAL A 169 -62.65 21.86 -13.53
N MET A 170 -61.53 22.43 -13.08
CA MET A 170 -60.45 21.73 -12.42
C MET A 170 -60.33 22.21 -10.96
N SER A 171 -59.75 21.39 -10.06
CA SER A 171 -59.49 21.81 -8.71
C SER A 171 -58.47 22.97 -8.70
N THR A 172 -58.62 23.95 -7.80
CA THR A 172 -57.72 25.11 -7.71
C THR A 172 -56.26 24.74 -7.47
N PRO A 173 -55.92 23.73 -6.59
CA PRO A 173 -54.54 23.29 -6.41
C PRO A 173 -53.92 22.70 -7.68
N GLU A 174 -54.67 21.91 -8.43
CA GLU A 174 -54.16 21.32 -9.68
C GLU A 174 -54.03 22.36 -10.79
N TYR A 175 -54.98 23.26 -10.93
CA TYR A 175 -54.89 24.39 -11.86
C TYR A 175 -53.68 25.26 -11.61
N SER A 176 -53.36 25.57 -10.32
CA SER A 176 -52.20 26.34 -9.94
C SER A 176 -50.86 25.59 -10.17
N ARG A 177 -50.90 24.25 -10.14
CA ARG A 177 -49.71 23.43 -10.42
C ARG A 177 -49.32 23.48 -11.88
N ILE A 178 -50.29 23.46 -12.79
CA ILE A 178 -50.07 23.43 -14.23
C ILE A 178 -49.97 24.87 -14.78
N GLY A 179 -50.74 25.80 -14.20
CA GLY A 179 -50.94 27.15 -14.74
C GLY A 179 -49.81 28.15 -14.57
N LYS A 180 -48.58 27.70 -14.24
CA LYS A 180 -47.41 28.60 -14.23
C LYS A 180 -46.94 28.97 -15.63
N ASP A 181 -47.25 28.13 -16.64
CA ASP A 181 -46.94 28.40 -18.05
C ASP A 181 -48.22 28.60 -18.84
N THR A 182 -48.44 29.81 -19.33
CA THR A 182 -49.65 30.23 -20.06
C THR A 182 -49.91 29.52 -21.40
N THR A 183 -48.96 28.65 -21.84
CA THR A 183 -49.01 27.89 -23.09
C THR A 183 -49.21 26.39 -22.88
N SER A 184 -49.41 25.95 -21.64
CA SER A 184 -49.56 24.51 -21.35
C SER A 184 -50.88 23.98 -21.88
N THR A 185 -50.81 22.83 -22.56
CA THR A 185 -51.98 22.04 -23.01
C THR A 185 -52.10 20.79 -22.13
N ILE A 186 -53.33 20.32 -21.97
CA ILE A 186 -53.64 19.05 -21.29
C ILE A 186 -54.40 18.14 -22.26
N ARG A 187 -54.29 16.84 -22.08
CA ARG A 187 -55.08 15.84 -22.80
C ARG A 187 -56.32 15.45 -22.01
N VAL A 188 -57.46 15.81 -22.54
CA VAL A 188 -58.74 15.49 -21.91
C VAL A 188 -59.35 14.26 -22.57
N VAL A 189 -59.63 13.24 -21.76
CA VAL A 189 -60.23 11.99 -22.16
C VAL A 189 -61.71 12.02 -21.81
N SER A 190 -62.57 11.90 -22.84
CA SER A 190 -63.99 11.77 -22.66
C SER A 190 -64.47 10.48 -23.34
N GLY A 191 -64.81 9.46 -22.56
CA GLY A 191 -65.16 8.13 -23.07
C GLY A 191 -64.02 7.48 -23.87
N LYS A 192 -64.16 7.36 -25.19
CA LYS A 192 -63.18 6.75 -26.10
C LYS A 192 -62.36 7.76 -26.90
N THR A 193 -62.56 9.05 -26.70
CA THR A 193 -61.91 10.11 -27.45
C THR A 193 -60.96 10.90 -26.51
N ALA A 194 -59.77 11.27 -27.01
CA ALA A 194 -58.89 12.18 -26.34
C ALA A 194 -58.71 13.45 -27.19
N SER A 195 -58.80 14.63 -26.58
CA SER A 195 -58.62 15.93 -27.23
C SER A 195 -57.66 16.79 -26.42
N ASN A 196 -56.89 17.63 -27.11
CA ASN A 196 -56.00 18.56 -26.45
C ASN A 196 -56.80 19.82 -26.11
N LEU A 197 -56.66 20.30 -24.85
CA LEU A 197 -57.33 21.48 -24.37
C LEU A 197 -56.29 22.42 -23.78
N GLN A 198 -56.37 23.71 -24.15
CA GLN A 198 -55.48 24.72 -23.57
C GLN A 198 -55.96 25.11 -22.15
N ILE A 199 -55.02 25.32 -21.23
CA ILE A 199 -55.34 25.65 -19.83
C ILE A 199 -56.12 26.94 -19.69
N ASN A 200 -55.91 27.92 -20.57
CA ASN A 200 -56.63 29.18 -20.59
C ASN A 200 -58.15 29.04 -20.98
N CYS A 201 -58.52 27.91 -21.53
CA CYS A 201 -59.94 27.56 -21.83
C CYS A 201 -60.67 26.87 -20.66
N ILE A 202 -59.94 26.53 -19.58
CA ILE A 202 -60.43 25.78 -18.42
C ILE A 202 -60.54 26.71 -17.23
N TYR A 203 -61.43 26.44 -16.30
CA TYR A 203 -61.56 27.23 -15.08
C TYR A 203 -61.11 26.45 -13.85
N SER A 204 -60.42 27.11 -12.94
CA SER A 204 -60.34 26.60 -11.57
C SER A 204 -61.69 26.73 -10.88
N THR A 205 -61.94 25.98 -9.81
CA THR A 205 -63.19 26.09 -9.04
C THR A 205 -63.46 27.54 -8.57
N ILE A 206 -62.42 28.30 -8.20
CA ILE A 206 -62.53 29.70 -7.82
C ILE A 206 -62.82 30.56 -9.04
N ALA A 207 -62.11 30.38 -10.15
CA ALA A 207 -62.33 31.15 -11.37
C ALA A 207 -63.70 30.87 -11.95
N ALA A 208 -64.18 29.62 -11.91
CA ALA A 208 -65.54 29.23 -12.34
C ALA A 208 -66.62 29.95 -11.51
N TYR A 209 -66.41 30.09 -10.20
CA TYR A 209 -67.31 30.83 -9.34
C TYR A 209 -67.36 32.35 -9.71
N GLU A 210 -66.21 32.97 -9.95
CA GLU A 210 -66.16 34.37 -10.38
C GLU A 210 -66.76 34.54 -11.79
N GLN A 211 -66.58 33.58 -12.69
CA GLN A 211 -67.05 33.60 -14.03
C GLN A 211 -68.63 33.55 -14.12
N LEU A 212 -69.27 32.97 -13.10
CA LEU A 212 -70.74 32.99 -12.98
C LEU A 212 -71.27 34.44 -12.95
N PHE A 213 -70.56 35.32 -12.30
CA PHE A 213 -70.95 36.72 -12.09
C PHE A 213 -70.49 37.68 -13.20
N LEU A 214 -69.81 37.21 -14.21
CA LEU A 214 -69.51 38.00 -15.42
C LEU A 214 -70.66 38.07 -16.42
N ASP A 215 -71.74 37.39 -16.15
CA ASP A 215 -72.98 37.49 -16.95
C ASP A 215 -73.69 38.79 -16.63
N GLU A 216 -74.12 39.53 -17.67
CA GLU A 216 -74.82 40.84 -17.55
C GLU A 216 -76.10 40.78 -16.68
N LYS A 217 -76.75 39.64 -16.62
CA LYS A 217 -78.00 39.44 -15.82
C LYS A 217 -77.67 39.07 -14.38
N LEU A 218 -76.54 38.33 -14.11
CA LEU A 218 -76.17 37.87 -12.79
C LEU A 218 -75.24 38.85 -12.01
N ALA A 219 -74.46 39.64 -12.71
CA ALA A 219 -73.54 40.62 -12.08
C ALA A 219 -74.29 41.62 -11.12
N PRO A 220 -75.45 42.24 -11.48
CA PRO A 220 -76.10 43.15 -10.56
C PRO A 220 -76.69 42.44 -9.34
N GLN A 221 -77.00 41.12 -9.44
CA GLN A 221 -77.65 40.31 -8.41
C GLN A 221 -76.63 39.61 -7.49
N ARG A 222 -75.31 39.84 -7.64
CA ARG A 222 -74.25 39.19 -6.86
C ARG A 222 -74.45 39.34 -5.33
N PRO A 223 -74.92 40.47 -4.75
CA PRO A 223 -75.15 40.59 -3.32
C PRO A 223 -76.25 39.64 -2.82
N LEU A 224 -77.26 39.37 -3.63
CA LEU A 224 -78.42 38.47 -3.34
C LEU A 224 -78.02 36.97 -3.53
N LEU A 225 -77.11 36.70 -4.45
CA LEU A 225 -76.66 35.32 -4.77
C LEU A 225 -75.52 34.84 -3.88
N GLN A 226 -74.78 35.76 -3.29
CA GLN A 226 -73.62 35.43 -2.42
C GLN A 226 -74.01 34.58 -1.19
N PRO A 227 -75.17 34.81 -0.51
CA PRO A 227 -75.57 33.98 0.60
C PRO A 227 -76.07 32.55 0.15
N CYS A 228 -76.29 32.32 -1.15
CA CYS A 228 -76.77 31.08 -1.69
C CYS A 228 -75.72 29.99 -1.87
N ASN A 229 -74.42 30.26 -1.44
CA ASN A 229 -73.35 29.31 -1.52
C ASN A 229 -73.19 28.56 -2.85
N LEU A 230 -73.31 29.29 -3.99
CA LEU A 230 -73.23 28.70 -5.34
C LEU A 230 -71.96 27.93 -5.61
N ASN A 231 -70.92 28.19 -4.85
CA ASN A 231 -69.66 27.45 -4.90
C ASN A 231 -69.81 25.96 -4.56
N GLU A 232 -70.84 25.55 -3.80
CA GLU A 232 -71.11 24.15 -3.45
C GLU A 232 -71.48 23.31 -4.68
N PHE A 233 -72.09 23.96 -5.73
CA PHE A 233 -72.45 23.35 -6.97
C PHE A 233 -71.36 23.41 -8.06
N ILE A 234 -70.17 23.87 -7.72
CA ILE A 234 -69.01 23.91 -8.62
C ILE A 234 -67.96 22.91 -8.13
N ARG A 235 -68.03 21.73 -8.69
CA ARG A 235 -67.08 20.65 -8.42
C ARG A 235 -66.21 20.38 -9.62
N PRO A 236 -64.95 19.92 -9.42
CA PRO A 236 -64.09 19.56 -10.56
C PRO A 236 -64.73 18.43 -11.38
N ASN A 237 -64.85 18.59 -12.70
CA ASN A 237 -65.19 17.56 -13.63
C ASN A 237 -64.03 17.09 -14.50
N LEU A 238 -62.88 17.78 -14.39
CA LEU A 238 -61.62 17.35 -14.94
C LEU A 238 -60.76 16.80 -13.80
N ILE A 239 -60.57 15.47 -13.81
CA ILE A 239 -59.85 14.71 -12.76
C ILE A 239 -58.55 14.21 -13.36
N TYR A 240 -57.41 14.49 -12.70
CA TYR A 240 -56.11 14.01 -13.14
C TYR A 240 -56.04 12.48 -13.18
N ASP A 241 -55.69 11.94 -14.36
CA ASP A 241 -55.46 10.51 -14.53
C ASP A 241 -53.96 10.21 -14.31
N LYS A 242 -53.66 9.88 -13.07
CA LYS A 242 -52.29 9.62 -12.63
C LYS A 242 -51.69 8.42 -13.35
N ASP A 243 -52.38 7.30 -13.36
CA ASP A 243 -51.86 6.04 -13.86
C ASP A 243 -51.55 6.12 -15.36
N ARG A 244 -52.45 6.72 -16.13
CA ARG A 244 -52.26 6.93 -17.56
C ARG A 244 -51.14 7.94 -17.85
N SER A 245 -51.11 9.04 -17.11
CA SER A 245 -50.07 10.07 -17.29
C SER A 245 -48.67 9.53 -16.94
N GLU A 246 -48.53 8.77 -15.86
CA GLU A 246 -47.24 8.16 -15.48
C GLU A 246 -46.82 7.07 -16.47
N THR A 247 -47.74 6.25 -16.95
CA THR A 247 -47.47 5.22 -17.96
C THR A 247 -46.95 5.86 -19.26
N GLU A 248 -47.71 6.80 -19.83
CA GLU A 248 -47.32 7.49 -21.06
C GLU A 248 -45.99 8.24 -20.92
N LYS A 249 -45.82 8.92 -19.79
CA LYS A 249 -44.56 9.59 -19.47
C LYS A 249 -43.39 8.62 -19.46
N ASN A 250 -43.53 7.46 -18.80
CA ASN A 250 -42.47 6.44 -18.73
C ASN A 250 -42.25 5.80 -20.12
N ASP A 251 -43.31 5.59 -20.90
CA ASP A 251 -43.16 5.08 -22.24
C ASP A 251 -42.42 6.06 -23.14
N LEU A 252 -42.72 7.35 -23.09
CA LEU A 252 -42.00 8.39 -23.82
C LEU A 252 -40.52 8.45 -23.40
N LEU A 253 -40.23 8.41 -22.10
CA LEU A 253 -38.87 8.39 -21.61
C LEU A 253 -38.10 7.11 -22.01
N SER A 254 -38.80 5.98 -22.15
CA SER A 254 -38.21 4.71 -22.59
C SER A 254 -37.86 4.71 -24.08
N THR A 255 -38.46 5.57 -24.88
CA THR A 255 -38.17 5.69 -26.31
C THR A 255 -36.87 6.44 -26.62
N ILE A 256 -36.24 7.09 -25.62
CA ILE A 256 -34.99 7.82 -25.80
C ILE A 256 -33.86 6.83 -26.17
N PRO A 257 -33.35 6.89 -27.41
CA PRO A 257 -32.29 5.97 -27.81
C PRO A 257 -30.99 6.36 -27.13
N ARG A 258 -30.36 5.39 -26.51
CA ARG A 258 -29.00 5.57 -25.88
C ARG A 258 -27.89 5.77 -26.90
N ALA A 259 -28.13 5.46 -28.17
CA ALA A 259 -27.17 5.59 -29.25
C ALA A 259 -27.65 6.64 -30.25
N SER A 260 -26.70 7.41 -30.80
CA SER A 260 -26.93 8.40 -31.86
C SER A 260 -26.70 7.86 -33.26
N GLY A 261 -26.09 6.66 -33.39
CA GLY A 261 -25.78 6.01 -34.65
C GLY A 261 -25.11 4.65 -34.42
N MET A 262 -24.63 4.06 -35.50
CA MET A 262 -23.90 2.78 -35.50
C MET A 262 -22.67 2.87 -36.42
N VAL A 263 -21.55 2.29 -35.97
CA VAL A 263 -20.35 2.06 -36.79
C VAL A 263 -20.29 0.59 -37.15
N LEU A 264 -20.11 0.28 -38.42
CA LEU A 264 -20.10 -1.10 -38.92
C LEU A 264 -18.67 -1.67 -38.88
N ALA A 265 -18.55 -2.97 -38.74
CA ALA A 265 -17.28 -3.68 -38.85
C ALA A 265 -16.62 -3.40 -40.21
N GLY A 266 -15.32 -3.11 -40.20
CA GLY A 266 -14.59 -2.71 -41.39
C GLY A 266 -14.66 -1.21 -41.70
N GLN A 267 -15.53 -0.45 -41.06
CA GLN A 267 -15.58 1.01 -41.23
C GLN A 267 -14.38 1.67 -40.53
N LYS A 268 -13.78 2.61 -41.23
CA LYS A 268 -12.70 3.44 -40.65
C LYS A 268 -13.27 4.40 -39.62
N ILE A 269 -12.63 4.46 -38.45
CA ILE A 269 -12.99 5.39 -37.37
C ILE A 269 -12.14 6.66 -37.48
N ILE A 270 -10.81 6.52 -37.61
CA ILE A 270 -9.90 7.64 -37.70
C ILE A 270 -8.56 7.21 -38.33
N ASP A 271 -7.92 8.11 -39.07
CA ASP A 271 -6.58 7.91 -39.64
C ASP A 271 -5.48 8.58 -38.81
N ARG A 272 -4.24 8.11 -39.00
CA ARG A 272 -3.05 8.72 -38.37
C ARG A 272 -2.89 10.17 -38.79
N GLY A 273 -2.81 11.08 -37.83
CA GLY A 273 -2.66 12.52 -38.05
C GLY A 273 -3.98 13.27 -38.22
N GLU A 274 -5.11 12.58 -38.35
CA GLU A 274 -6.44 13.19 -38.38
C GLU A 274 -6.80 13.79 -37.01
N ILE A 275 -7.42 14.98 -37.02
CA ILE A 275 -7.80 15.65 -35.77
C ILE A 275 -9.03 14.97 -35.18
N VAL A 276 -8.98 14.63 -33.90
CA VAL A 276 -10.12 14.06 -33.18
C VAL A 276 -11.14 15.18 -32.91
N ASP A 277 -12.23 15.18 -33.67
CA ASP A 277 -13.40 16.03 -33.39
C ASP A 277 -14.33 15.39 -32.35
N GLU A 278 -15.36 16.10 -31.91
CA GLU A 278 -16.30 15.59 -30.91
C GLU A 278 -17.06 14.33 -31.38
N HIS A 279 -17.34 14.23 -32.68
CA HIS A 279 -18.01 13.06 -33.25
C HIS A 279 -17.09 11.84 -33.20
N THR A 280 -15.86 11.98 -33.67
CA THR A 280 -14.82 10.93 -33.64
C THR A 280 -14.47 10.55 -32.19
N PHE A 281 -14.41 11.52 -31.28
CA PHE A 281 -14.22 11.26 -29.86
C PHE A 281 -15.31 10.34 -29.30
N ARG A 282 -16.59 10.62 -29.62
CA ARG A 282 -17.70 9.76 -29.21
C ARG A 282 -17.66 8.37 -29.84
N GLN A 283 -17.23 8.26 -31.12
CA GLN A 283 -17.01 6.97 -31.76
C GLN A 283 -15.91 6.17 -31.05
N LEU A 284 -14.77 6.80 -30.76
CA LEU A 284 -13.64 6.17 -30.07
C LEU A 284 -14.01 5.71 -28.64
N SER A 285 -14.69 6.57 -27.90
CA SER A 285 -15.17 6.24 -26.56
C SER A 285 -16.18 5.08 -26.56
N SER A 286 -17.10 5.09 -27.52
CA SER A 286 -18.09 4.01 -27.71
C SER A 286 -17.43 2.69 -28.13
N PHE A 287 -16.43 2.75 -29.01
CA PHE A 287 -15.61 1.60 -29.42
C PHE A 287 -14.88 0.99 -28.23
N GLU A 288 -14.20 1.82 -27.40
CA GLU A 288 -13.53 1.33 -26.19
C GLU A 288 -14.53 0.70 -25.20
N HIS A 289 -15.71 1.32 -25.01
CA HIS A 289 -16.75 0.79 -24.14
C HIS A 289 -17.24 -0.58 -24.58
N GLU A 290 -17.56 -0.73 -25.87
CA GLU A 290 -18.01 -2.02 -26.44
C GLU A 290 -16.89 -3.07 -26.47
N MET A 291 -15.67 -2.66 -26.71
CA MET A 291 -14.53 -3.55 -26.64
C MET A 291 -14.34 -4.12 -25.22
N ARG A 292 -14.45 -3.27 -24.20
CA ARG A 292 -14.44 -3.72 -22.79
C ARG A 292 -15.58 -4.68 -22.47
N ARG A 293 -16.79 -4.37 -22.94
CA ARG A 293 -17.97 -5.21 -22.74
C ARG A 293 -17.81 -6.58 -23.39
N ARG A 294 -17.27 -6.65 -24.60
CA ARG A 294 -17.04 -7.91 -25.34
C ARG A 294 -15.86 -8.69 -24.80
N SER A 295 -14.79 -8.02 -24.33
CA SER A 295 -13.67 -8.68 -23.67
C SER A 295 -14.04 -9.36 -22.35
N ALA A 296 -15.18 -9.04 -21.78
CA ALA A 296 -15.75 -9.74 -20.62
C ALA A 296 -16.38 -11.11 -20.97
N THR A 297 -16.35 -11.54 -22.24
CA THR A 297 -16.93 -12.83 -22.67
C THR A 297 -15.93 -13.98 -22.38
N SER A 298 -16.44 -15.14 -22.00
CA SER A 298 -15.72 -16.30 -21.44
C SER A 298 -14.41 -16.71 -22.18
N ASN A 299 -14.39 -16.70 -23.50
CA ASN A 299 -13.22 -17.15 -24.29
C ASN A 299 -12.05 -16.14 -24.28
N THR A 300 -12.35 -14.84 -24.24
CA THR A 300 -11.32 -13.78 -24.17
C THR A 300 -10.70 -13.69 -22.78
N ILE A 301 -11.48 -13.97 -21.74
CA ILE A 301 -10.98 -14.03 -20.35
C ILE A 301 -9.92 -15.13 -20.21
N SER A 302 -10.14 -16.31 -20.78
CA SER A 302 -9.19 -17.43 -20.69
C SER A 302 -7.85 -17.12 -21.37
N SER A 303 -7.86 -16.49 -22.55
CA SER A 303 -6.65 -16.11 -23.27
C SER A 303 -5.90 -14.99 -22.54
N THR A 304 -6.61 -14.02 -21.97
CA THR A 304 -6.00 -12.95 -21.15
C THR A 304 -5.32 -13.51 -19.90
N ILE A 305 -5.99 -14.41 -19.16
CA ILE A 305 -5.39 -15.06 -17.99
C ILE A 305 -4.15 -15.88 -18.38
N ALA A 306 -4.21 -16.61 -19.51
CA ALA A 306 -3.05 -17.37 -20.00
C ALA A 306 -1.88 -16.43 -20.35
N GLY A 307 -2.13 -15.32 -21.04
CA GLY A 307 -1.11 -14.32 -21.38
C GLY A 307 -0.50 -13.65 -20.14
N GLN A 308 -1.34 -13.22 -19.20
CA GLN A 308 -0.90 -12.68 -17.91
C GLN A 308 -0.08 -13.69 -17.11
N SER A 309 -0.52 -14.95 -17.08
CA SER A 309 0.19 -16.03 -16.37
C SER A 309 1.57 -16.28 -16.96
N ILE A 310 1.69 -16.36 -18.29
CA ILE A 310 2.97 -16.54 -18.98
C ILE A 310 3.89 -15.34 -18.72
N PHE A 311 3.38 -14.12 -18.83
CA PHE A 311 4.16 -12.90 -18.62
C PHE A 311 4.70 -12.79 -17.19
N VAL A 312 3.83 -12.93 -16.18
CA VAL A 312 4.20 -12.85 -14.76
C VAL A 312 5.14 -13.99 -14.39
N LEU A 313 4.85 -15.23 -14.83
CA LEU A 313 5.72 -16.38 -14.59
C LEU A 313 7.11 -16.16 -15.18
N PHE A 314 7.20 -15.63 -16.41
CA PHE A 314 8.48 -15.36 -17.07
C PHE A 314 9.31 -14.33 -16.29
N LEU A 315 8.71 -13.20 -15.87
CA LEU A 315 9.41 -12.17 -15.11
C LEU A 315 9.85 -12.66 -13.73
N ILE A 316 8.99 -13.39 -13.02
CA ILE A 316 9.33 -13.96 -11.72
C ILE A 316 10.39 -15.07 -11.87
N ALA A 317 10.34 -15.87 -12.93
CA ALA A 317 11.37 -16.88 -13.21
C ALA A 317 12.74 -16.23 -13.50
N LEU A 318 12.79 -15.17 -14.31
CA LEU A 318 14.01 -14.40 -14.55
C LEU A 318 14.57 -13.85 -13.24
N PHE A 319 13.72 -13.28 -12.39
CA PHE A 319 14.14 -12.80 -11.07
C PHE A 319 14.67 -13.91 -10.16
N THR A 320 14.01 -15.07 -10.18
CA THR A 320 14.44 -16.25 -9.42
C THR A 320 15.82 -16.75 -9.89
N ILE A 321 16.02 -16.81 -11.21
CA ILE A 321 17.30 -17.20 -11.83
C ILE A 321 18.39 -16.19 -11.43
N TYR A 322 18.09 -14.89 -11.48
CA TYR A 322 19.04 -13.86 -11.03
C TYR A 322 19.46 -14.10 -9.57
N LEU A 323 18.51 -14.34 -8.66
CA LEU A 323 18.84 -14.61 -7.25
C LEU A 323 19.67 -15.91 -7.10
N ALA A 324 19.31 -16.96 -7.81
CA ALA A 324 20.01 -18.25 -7.72
C ALA A 324 21.45 -18.20 -8.25
N LEU A 325 21.69 -17.44 -9.32
CA LEU A 325 23.01 -17.36 -9.96
C LEU A 325 23.91 -16.31 -9.33
N PHE A 326 23.36 -15.13 -9.00
CA PHE A 326 24.18 -13.97 -8.62
C PHE A 326 24.07 -13.61 -7.13
N ARG A 327 23.01 -14.06 -6.45
CA ARG A 327 22.72 -13.70 -5.06
C ARG A 327 22.34 -14.91 -4.22
N LYS A 328 23.19 -15.94 -4.23
CA LYS A 328 23.01 -17.15 -3.42
C LYS A 328 22.84 -16.86 -1.93
N ASP A 329 23.56 -15.84 -1.44
CA ASP A 329 23.50 -15.35 -0.07
C ASP A 329 22.09 -14.95 0.38
N TYR A 330 21.26 -14.43 -0.53
CA TYR A 330 19.84 -14.13 -0.27
C TYR A 330 18.93 -15.29 -0.66
N PHE A 331 19.27 -15.97 -1.77
CA PHE A 331 18.48 -17.09 -2.27
C PHE A 331 18.42 -18.26 -1.29
N GLU A 332 19.48 -18.51 -0.52
CA GLU A 332 19.54 -19.58 0.47
C GLU A 332 18.81 -19.24 1.78
N LYS A 333 18.62 -17.95 2.08
CA LYS A 333 17.96 -17.50 3.31
C LYS A 333 16.45 -17.35 3.12
N PRO A 334 15.60 -18.16 3.77
CA PRO A 334 14.14 -18.10 3.59
C PRO A 334 13.55 -16.72 3.89
N ARG A 335 14.07 -16.01 4.88
CA ARG A 335 13.62 -14.65 5.26
C ARG A 335 13.84 -13.65 4.13
N SER A 336 15.01 -13.69 3.48
CA SER A 336 15.36 -12.80 2.38
C SER A 336 14.46 -13.01 1.17
N ILE A 337 14.27 -14.28 0.76
CA ILE A 337 13.39 -14.62 -0.35
C ILE A 337 11.95 -14.17 -0.06
N THR A 338 11.42 -14.51 1.11
CA THR A 338 10.04 -14.16 1.45
C THR A 338 9.81 -12.65 1.42
N MET A 339 10.76 -11.85 1.92
CA MET A 339 10.67 -10.38 1.86
C MET A 339 10.64 -9.89 0.41
N LEU A 340 11.55 -10.36 -0.45
CA LEU A 340 11.63 -9.94 -1.85
C LEU A 340 10.33 -10.25 -2.62
N TYR A 341 9.83 -11.48 -2.49
CA TYR A 341 8.58 -11.87 -3.17
C TYR A 341 7.36 -11.18 -2.58
N SER A 342 7.35 -10.88 -1.28
CA SER A 342 6.26 -10.11 -0.66
C SER A 342 6.15 -8.73 -1.27
N PHE A 343 7.26 -8.01 -1.46
CA PHE A 343 7.23 -6.68 -2.09
C PHE A 343 6.86 -6.74 -3.57
N ILE A 344 7.41 -7.70 -4.33
CA ILE A 344 7.08 -7.88 -5.75
C ILE A 344 5.59 -8.22 -5.93
N THR A 345 4.96 -8.92 -4.98
CA THR A 345 3.56 -9.32 -5.05
C THR A 345 2.61 -8.23 -4.53
N LEU A 346 3.00 -7.50 -3.49
CA LEU A 346 2.14 -6.51 -2.83
C LEU A 346 1.73 -5.36 -3.76
N PHE A 347 2.69 -4.76 -4.47
CA PHE A 347 2.42 -3.57 -5.28
C PHE A 347 1.51 -3.84 -6.48
N PRO A 348 1.66 -4.92 -7.27
CA PRO A 348 0.68 -5.28 -8.29
C PRO A 348 -0.74 -5.46 -7.75
N ILE A 349 -0.89 -6.02 -6.55
CA ILE A 349 -2.20 -6.15 -5.88
C ILE A 349 -2.78 -4.76 -5.59
N VAL A 350 -1.99 -3.87 -4.98
CA VAL A 350 -2.42 -2.50 -4.66
C VAL A 350 -2.85 -1.76 -5.92
N VAL A 351 -2.03 -1.80 -6.98
CA VAL A 351 -2.33 -1.17 -8.28
C VAL A 351 -3.63 -1.71 -8.87
N SER A 352 -3.79 -3.03 -8.89
CA SER A 352 -4.97 -3.66 -9.45
C SER A 352 -6.25 -3.28 -8.70
N LEU A 353 -6.19 -3.26 -7.36
CA LEU A 353 -7.32 -2.83 -6.53
C LEU A 353 -7.65 -1.35 -6.70
N MET A 354 -6.64 -0.50 -6.86
CA MET A 354 -6.86 0.93 -7.13
C MET A 354 -7.55 1.16 -8.47
N ILE A 355 -7.14 0.42 -9.50
CA ILE A 355 -7.76 0.50 -10.84
C ILE A 355 -9.19 -0.05 -10.80
N GLU A 356 -9.43 -1.21 -10.17
CA GLU A 356 -10.74 -1.84 -10.08
C GLU A 356 -11.77 -0.96 -9.37
N HIS A 357 -11.32 -0.24 -8.33
CA HIS A 357 -12.21 0.58 -7.49
C HIS A 357 -12.17 2.09 -7.82
N ASN A 358 -11.42 2.51 -8.84
CA ASN A 358 -11.22 3.93 -9.19
C ASN A 358 -10.82 4.81 -7.98
N ILE A 359 -9.90 4.30 -7.15
CA ILE A 359 -9.39 5.00 -5.95
C ILE A 359 -8.12 5.73 -6.32
N PHE A 360 -8.14 7.01 -6.51
CA PHE A 360 -6.97 7.85 -6.84
C PHE A 360 -6.18 7.38 -8.08
N SER A 361 -5.22 8.20 -8.49
CA SER A 361 -4.29 7.83 -9.56
C SER A 361 -3.23 6.84 -9.04
N VAL A 362 -2.88 5.86 -9.86
CA VAL A 362 -1.80 4.89 -9.58
C VAL A 362 -0.45 5.59 -9.30
N TYR A 363 -0.23 6.79 -9.83
CA TYR A 363 0.98 7.58 -9.60
C TYR A 363 1.13 8.11 -8.16
N ALA A 364 0.07 8.06 -7.34
CA ALA A 364 0.15 8.35 -5.91
C ALA A 364 0.80 7.23 -5.10
N VAL A 365 0.89 6.01 -5.64
CA VAL A 365 1.48 4.85 -4.95
C VAL A 365 2.99 5.02 -4.81
N PRO A 366 3.56 4.87 -3.60
CA PRO A 366 4.99 5.07 -3.35
C PRO A 366 5.82 3.83 -3.75
N PHE A 367 5.91 3.53 -5.04
CA PHE A 367 6.67 2.38 -5.57
C PHE A 367 8.14 2.39 -5.17
N ALA A 368 8.73 3.58 -5.01
CA ALA A 368 10.10 3.76 -4.55
C ALA A 368 10.34 3.22 -3.13
N MET A 369 9.29 2.91 -2.37
CA MET A 369 9.39 2.27 -1.05
C MET A 369 10.03 0.88 -1.14
N THR A 370 9.72 0.10 -2.19
CA THR A 370 10.32 -1.22 -2.42
C THR A 370 11.85 -1.17 -2.54
N PRO A 371 12.44 -0.39 -3.47
CA PRO A 371 13.90 -0.33 -3.56
C PRO A 371 14.55 0.31 -2.32
N ILE A 372 13.87 1.21 -1.59
CA ILE A 372 14.35 1.74 -0.31
C ILE A 372 14.53 0.61 0.70
N PHE A 373 13.50 -0.21 0.94
CA PHE A 373 13.60 -1.31 1.90
C PHE A 373 14.64 -2.34 1.50
N ILE A 374 14.64 -2.74 0.22
CA ILE A 374 15.62 -3.72 -0.24
C ILE A 374 17.05 -3.15 -0.15
N ARG A 375 17.26 -1.87 -0.44
CA ARG A 375 18.56 -1.21 -0.29
C ARG A 375 19.05 -1.18 1.16
N VAL A 376 18.15 -0.89 2.09
CA VAL A 376 18.47 -0.80 3.53
C VAL A 376 18.86 -2.17 4.10
N PHE A 377 18.15 -3.24 3.73
CA PHE A 377 18.38 -4.57 4.31
C PHE A 377 19.34 -5.45 3.50
N MET A 378 19.54 -5.13 2.23
CA MET A 378 20.34 -5.95 1.30
C MET A 378 21.35 -5.08 0.55
N ASP A 379 21.13 -4.87 -0.75
CA ASP A 379 22.05 -4.11 -1.61
C ASP A 379 21.35 -3.41 -2.78
N SER A 380 22.07 -2.47 -3.42
CA SER A 380 21.56 -1.65 -4.50
C SER A 380 21.18 -2.44 -5.76
N ARG A 381 21.93 -3.50 -6.10
CA ARG A 381 21.71 -4.27 -7.32
C ARG A 381 20.42 -5.07 -7.21
N THR A 382 20.24 -5.76 -6.08
CA THR A 382 19.00 -6.49 -5.79
C THR A 382 17.81 -5.54 -5.69
N ALA A 383 17.98 -4.36 -5.07
CA ALA A 383 16.96 -3.33 -4.99
C ALA A 383 16.48 -2.86 -6.37
N PHE A 384 17.44 -2.58 -7.28
CA PHE A 384 17.11 -2.14 -8.63
C PHE A 384 16.39 -3.22 -9.43
N ILE A 385 16.91 -4.44 -9.46
CA ILE A 385 16.30 -5.54 -10.23
C ILE A 385 14.92 -5.90 -9.71
N SER A 386 14.75 -5.95 -8.39
CA SER A 386 13.43 -6.19 -7.78
C SER A 386 12.43 -5.09 -8.15
N HIS A 387 12.87 -3.84 -8.15
CA HIS A 387 12.05 -2.70 -8.54
C HIS A 387 11.64 -2.78 -10.01
N VAL A 388 12.59 -3.07 -10.92
CA VAL A 388 12.30 -3.24 -12.36
C VAL A 388 11.25 -4.33 -12.59
N VAL A 389 11.43 -5.50 -11.99
CA VAL A 389 10.48 -6.62 -12.13
C VAL A 389 9.10 -6.23 -11.61
N MET A 390 9.03 -5.61 -10.45
CA MET A 390 7.77 -5.15 -9.85
C MET A 390 7.07 -4.12 -10.75
N ILE A 391 7.79 -3.12 -11.27
CA ILE A 391 7.22 -2.08 -12.15
C ILE A 391 6.71 -2.67 -13.47
N LEU A 392 7.45 -3.60 -14.08
CA LEU A 392 7.01 -4.28 -15.30
C LEU A 392 5.73 -5.08 -15.08
N ILE A 393 5.59 -5.76 -13.95
CA ILE A 393 4.35 -6.46 -13.60
C ILE A 393 3.20 -5.46 -13.37
N CYS A 394 3.44 -4.38 -12.63
CA CYS A 394 2.43 -3.33 -12.41
C CYS A 394 2.00 -2.65 -13.70
N ALA A 395 2.93 -2.44 -14.64
CA ALA A 395 2.65 -1.82 -15.92
C ALA A 395 1.63 -2.59 -16.76
N ALA A 396 1.55 -3.92 -16.58
CA ALA A 396 0.55 -4.75 -17.27
C ALA A 396 -0.89 -4.38 -16.89
N ALA A 397 -1.10 -3.72 -15.75
CA ALA A 397 -2.41 -3.29 -15.28
C ALA A 397 -2.73 -1.82 -15.63
N VAL A 398 -1.73 -1.00 -15.95
CA VAL A 398 -1.86 0.46 -16.09
C VAL A 398 -2.17 0.86 -17.53
N LYS A 399 -3.00 1.89 -17.70
CA LYS A 399 -3.42 2.40 -19.02
C LYS A 399 -2.25 2.93 -19.85
N TYR A 400 -1.39 3.77 -19.27
CA TYR A 400 -0.25 4.42 -19.96
C TYR A 400 1.06 3.75 -19.54
N GLN A 401 1.28 2.54 -20.05
CA GLN A 401 2.38 1.66 -19.65
C GLN A 401 3.76 2.32 -19.82
N TYR A 402 4.00 2.96 -20.96
CA TYR A 402 5.29 3.57 -21.30
C TYR A 402 5.65 4.70 -20.31
N GLU A 403 4.74 5.65 -20.11
CA GLU A 403 4.96 6.76 -19.17
C GLU A 403 5.15 6.24 -17.74
N PHE A 404 4.30 5.29 -17.32
CA PHE A 404 4.38 4.68 -16.01
C PHE A 404 5.75 4.02 -15.76
N ILE A 405 6.22 3.19 -16.70
CA ILE A 405 7.51 2.49 -16.59
C ILE A 405 8.64 3.51 -16.43
N ILE A 406 8.72 4.53 -17.28
CA ILE A 406 9.82 5.50 -17.24
C ILE A 406 9.81 6.31 -15.95
N ILE A 407 8.66 6.85 -15.57
CA ILE A 407 8.53 7.67 -14.35
C ILE A 407 8.92 6.84 -13.11
N GLN A 408 8.41 5.61 -13.00
CA GLN A 408 8.66 4.78 -11.82
C GLN A 408 10.10 4.22 -11.80
N LEU A 409 10.71 3.93 -12.95
CA LEU A 409 12.12 3.55 -13.01
C LEU A 409 13.02 4.69 -12.54
N VAL A 410 12.78 5.92 -12.99
CA VAL A 410 13.53 7.10 -12.53
C VAL A 410 13.31 7.32 -11.03
N ALA A 411 12.07 7.23 -10.55
CA ALA A 411 11.75 7.34 -9.13
C ALA A 411 12.55 6.34 -8.28
N GLY A 412 12.60 5.08 -8.71
CA GLY A 412 13.38 4.02 -8.04
C GLY A 412 14.88 4.25 -8.08
N LEU A 413 15.43 4.70 -9.21
CA LEU A 413 16.85 5.05 -9.33
C LEU A 413 17.22 6.21 -8.40
N VAL A 414 16.42 7.29 -8.39
CA VAL A 414 16.62 8.42 -7.49
C VAL A 414 16.59 7.97 -6.03
N ALA A 415 15.64 7.10 -5.66
CA ALA A 415 15.55 6.56 -4.32
C ALA A 415 16.80 5.76 -3.92
N ILE A 416 17.31 4.89 -4.82
CA ILE A 416 18.51 4.07 -4.57
C ILE A 416 19.76 4.95 -4.42
N TYR A 417 19.93 5.97 -5.28
CA TYR A 417 21.12 6.84 -5.24
C TYR A 417 21.09 7.82 -4.08
N SER A 418 19.92 8.38 -3.74
CA SER A 418 19.79 9.33 -2.64
C SER A 418 19.96 8.69 -1.27
N LEU A 419 19.74 7.36 -1.17
CA LEU A 419 19.79 6.59 0.07
C LEU A 419 21.01 5.64 0.06
N ARG A 420 22.22 6.17 -0.01
CA ARG A 420 23.43 5.34 -0.06
C ARG A 420 23.62 4.52 1.22
N ASP A 421 23.53 5.16 2.37
CA ASP A 421 23.57 4.54 3.69
C ASP A 421 22.55 5.26 4.58
N LEU A 422 21.54 4.53 5.09
CA LEU A 422 20.55 5.11 5.97
C LEU A 422 21.10 5.16 7.40
N GLU A 423 21.64 6.29 7.77
CA GLU A 423 22.17 6.57 9.12
C GLU A 423 21.27 7.53 9.90
N ASN A 424 20.62 8.47 9.18
CA ASN A 424 19.84 9.54 9.76
C ASN A 424 18.43 9.60 9.19
N ARG A 425 17.45 9.92 10.03
CA ARG A 425 16.04 10.10 9.63
C ARG A 425 15.85 11.16 8.55
N SER A 426 16.65 12.22 8.58
CA SER A 426 16.60 13.33 7.61
C SER A 426 16.90 12.91 6.17
N GLN A 427 17.66 11.82 5.98
CA GLN A 427 17.96 11.31 4.64
C GLN A 427 16.69 10.84 3.91
N LEU A 428 15.72 10.30 4.64
CA LEU A 428 14.46 9.85 4.05
C LEU A 428 13.60 11.03 3.56
N PHE A 429 13.57 12.15 4.29
CA PHE A 429 12.91 13.38 3.84
C PHE A 429 13.52 13.90 2.54
N ARG A 430 14.86 13.95 2.48
CA ARG A 430 15.58 14.33 1.26
C ARG A 430 15.26 13.39 0.11
N THR A 431 15.23 12.08 0.35
CA THR A 431 14.90 11.07 -0.66
C THR A 431 13.48 11.23 -1.17
N ALA A 432 12.51 11.42 -0.28
CA ALA A 432 11.11 11.62 -0.65
C ALA A 432 10.91 12.87 -1.54
N PHE A 433 11.57 13.97 -1.17
CA PHE A 433 11.57 15.19 -1.97
C PHE A 433 12.21 14.98 -3.35
N LEU A 434 13.39 14.34 -3.41
CA LEU A 434 14.08 14.08 -4.67
C LEU A 434 13.30 13.12 -5.58
N VAL A 435 12.60 12.14 -5.04
CA VAL A 435 11.74 11.22 -5.78
C VAL A 435 10.55 11.98 -6.38
N ALA A 436 9.86 12.81 -5.60
CA ALA A 436 8.76 13.62 -6.10
C ALA A 436 9.21 14.61 -7.19
N LEU A 437 10.36 15.27 -6.99
CA LEU A 437 10.97 16.18 -7.95
C LEU A 437 11.40 15.44 -9.23
N GLY A 438 12.07 14.31 -9.11
CA GLY A 438 12.52 13.48 -10.23
C GLY A 438 11.36 12.96 -11.07
N SER A 439 10.28 12.49 -10.42
CA SER A 439 9.05 12.09 -11.10
C SER A 439 8.39 13.26 -11.85
N SER A 440 8.35 14.44 -11.22
CA SER A 440 7.78 15.65 -11.83
C SER A 440 8.58 16.12 -13.06
N ILE A 441 9.91 16.13 -12.97
CA ILE A 441 10.79 16.49 -14.10
C ILE A 441 10.64 15.46 -15.22
N THR A 442 10.60 14.18 -14.89
CA THR A 442 10.44 13.11 -15.90
C THR A 442 9.10 13.23 -16.61
N TYR A 443 8.01 13.47 -15.88
CA TYR A 443 6.69 13.69 -16.45
C TYR A 443 6.67 14.91 -17.38
N LEU A 444 7.23 16.05 -16.94
CA LEU A 444 7.37 17.25 -17.76
C LEU A 444 8.13 16.96 -19.06
N ALA A 445 9.27 16.28 -18.97
CA ALA A 445 10.06 15.93 -20.14
C ALA A 445 9.29 15.04 -21.12
N LEU A 446 8.58 14.01 -20.64
CA LEU A 446 7.76 13.13 -21.46
C LEU A 446 6.63 13.88 -22.15
N GLN A 447 5.97 14.81 -21.47
CA GLN A 447 4.89 15.61 -22.05
C GLN A 447 5.42 16.57 -23.14
N LEU A 448 6.57 17.22 -22.90
CA LEU A 448 7.20 18.07 -23.91
C LEU A 448 7.68 17.29 -25.13
N MET A 449 8.15 16.04 -24.96
CA MET A 449 8.53 15.17 -26.08
C MET A 449 7.33 14.72 -26.94
N GLN A 450 6.11 14.83 -26.42
CA GLN A 450 4.86 14.51 -27.12
C GLN A 450 4.21 15.76 -27.76
N ASP A 451 4.97 16.84 -27.93
CA ASP A 451 4.51 18.14 -28.46
C ASP A 451 3.34 18.77 -27.69
N ASN A 452 3.16 18.40 -26.43
CA ASN A 452 2.18 19.04 -25.56
C ASN A 452 2.73 20.39 -25.07
N SER A 453 1.95 21.46 -25.24
CA SER A 453 2.30 22.74 -24.62
C SER A 453 2.16 22.63 -23.08
N ILE A 454 2.95 23.42 -22.34
CA ILE A 454 2.93 23.42 -20.86
C ILE A 454 1.52 23.73 -20.34
N TRP A 455 0.72 24.50 -21.06
CA TRP A 455 -0.64 24.88 -20.69
C TRP A 455 -1.70 23.78 -20.92
N GLN A 456 -1.36 22.77 -21.74
CA GLN A 456 -2.27 21.65 -22.10
C GLN A 456 -1.96 20.37 -21.33
N MET A 457 -0.96 20.40 -20.43
CA MET A 457 -0.61 19.26 -19.59
C MET A 457 -1.65 19.01 -18.51
N ASP A 458 -1.80 17.77 -18.10
CA ASP A 458 -2.55 17.43 -16.91
C ASP A 458 -1.76 17.82 -15.64
N HIS A 459 -2.09 18.98 -15.09
CA HIS A 459 -1.43 19.49 -13.88
C HIS A 459 -1.78 18.70 -12.62
N ASP A 460 -2.84 17.89 -12.63
CA ASP A 460 -3.23 17.06 -11.50
C ASP A 460 -2.20 15.96 -11.22
N MET A 461 -1.40 15.57 -12.22
CA MET A 461 -0.32 14.60 -12.05
C MET A 461 0.72 15.05 -11.01
N TYR A 462 1.02 16.35 -10.92
CA TYR A 462 1.97 16.89 -9.93
C TYR A 462 1.43 16.72 -8.50
N LYS A 463 0.12 16.82 -8.29
CA LYS A 463 -0.51 16.56 -7.00
C LYS A 463 -0.27 15.11 -6.56
N TYR A 464 -0.37 14.16 -7.49
CA TYR A 464 -0.12 12.75 -7.19
C TYR A 464 1.35 12.47 -6.87
N PHE A 465 2.31 13.15 -7.51
CA PHE A 465 3.73 13.04 -7.15
C PHE A 465 4.03 13.61 -5.77
N ILE A 466 3.36 14.69 -5.37
CA ILE A 466 3.46 15.25 -4.00
C ILE A 466 2.89 14.25 -2.99
N VAL A 467 1.71 13.69 -3.25
CA VAL A 467 1.10 12.64 -2.40
C VAL A 467 2.03 11.43 -2.28
N ASN A 468 2.62 10.97 -3.40
CA ASN A 468 3.62 9.90 -3.42
C ASN A 468 4.81 10.21 -2.50
N GLY A 469 5.37 11.43 -2.58
CA GLY A 469 6.45 11.89 -1.70
C GLY A 469 6.05 11.87 -0.23
N ILE A 470 4.84 12.32 0.11
CA ILE A 470 4.32 12.29 1.49
C ILE A 470 4.16 10.85 1.97
N LEU A 471 3.59 9.97 1.15
CA LEU A 471 3.43 8.55 1.48
C LEU A 471 4.78 7.85 1.65
N LEU A 472 5.82 8.28 0.91
CA LEU A 472 7.15 7.72 1.03
C LEU A 472 7.78 7.99 2.42
N LEU A 473 7.38 9.06 3.12
CA LEU A 473 7.82 9.32 4.50
C LEU A 473 7.38 8.23 5.47
N PHE A 474 6.26 7.54 5.19
CA PHE A 474 5.83 6.40 5.98
C PHE A 474 6.75 5.17 5.84
N ALA A 475 7.72 5.19 4.93
CA ALA A 475 8.73 4.13 4.87
C ALA A 475 9.49 3.98 6.18
N TYR A 476 9.70 5.07 6.95
CA TYR A 476 10.40 5.00 8.23
C TYR A 476 9.66 4.15 9.29
N PRO A 477 8.42 4.44 9.68
CA PRO A 477 7.69 3.59 10.62
C PRO A 477 7.43 2.18 10.07
N LEU A 478 7.21 2.03 8.75
CA LEU A 478 7.05 0.72 8.11
C LEU A 478 8.33 -0.12 8.15
N MET A 479 9.50 0.51 8.19
CA MET A 479 10.79 -0.18 8.31
C MET A 479 10.86 -1.04 9.58
N LEU A 480 10.37 -0.53 10.72
CA LEU A 480 10.29 -1.28 11.98
C LEU A 480 9.37 -2.51 11.86
N ILE A 481 8.28 -2.38 11.09
CA ILE A 481 7.37 -3.51 10.84
C ILE A 481 8.08 -4.56 9.98
N VAL A 482 8.80 -4.14 8.93
CA VAL A 482 9.58 -5.02 8.06
C VAL A 482 10.70 -5.71 8.84
N GLU A 483 11.42 -4.99 9.70
CA GLU A 483 12.44 -5.56 10.58
C GLU A 483 11.88 -6.69 11.45
N LYS A 484 10.76 -6.45 12.14
CA LYS A 484 10.13 -7.44 13.01
C LYS A 484 9.53 -8.61 12.23
N ALA A 485 8.86 -8.35 11.10
CA ALA A 485 8.20 -9.38 10.30
C ALA A 485 9.20 -10.35 9.66
N PHE A 486 10.33 -9.85 9.14
CA PHE A 486 11.31 -10.65 8.43
C PHE A 486 12.59 -10.94 9.25
N GLY A 487 12.73 -10.34 10.44
CA GLY A 487 13.88 -10.56 11.32
C GLY A 487 15.17 -9.96 10.78
N PHE A 488 15.11 -8.85 10.06
CA PHE A 488 16.25 -8.03 9.66
C PHE A 488 16.57 -6.98 10.73
N THR A 489 17.75 -6.37 10.61
CA THR A 489 18.15 -5.26 11.46
C THR A 489 18.78 -4.19 10.58
N SER A 490 18.24 -2.97 10.59
CA SER A 490 18.76 -1.85 9.82
C SER A 490 19.94 -1.17 10.53
N ASN A 491 20.72 -0.40 9.79
CA ASN A 491 21.77 0.44 10.38
C ASN A 491 21.21 1.45 11.39
N VAL A 492 19.97 1.95 11.16
CA VAL A 492 19.34 2.88 12.12
C VAL A 492 19.11 2.20 13.46
N THR A 493 18.57 0.99 13.46
CA THR A 493 18.39 0.20 14.70
C THR A 493 19.73 -0.09 15.38
N LEU A 494 20.79 -0.40 14.62
CA LEU A 494 22.13 -0.60 15.17
C LEU A 494 22.70 0.68 15.79
N ILE A 495 22.52 1.84 15.15
CA ILE A 495 22.92 3.15 15.69
C ILE A 495 22.16 3.46 16.98
N GLU A 496 20.84 3.24 16.98
CA GLU A 496 20.02 3.42 18.17
C GLU A 496 20.44 2.50 19.32
N LEU A 497 20.82 1.25 19.04
CA LEU A 497 21.35 0.31 20.03
C LEU A 497 22.73 0.70 20.53
N SER A 498 23.56 1.33 19.69
CA SER A 498 24.91 1.79 20.07
C SER A 498 24.91 3.03 20.98
N ASN A 499 23.74 3.62 21.23
CA ASN A 499 23.64 4.75 22.15
C ASN A 499 23.88 4.27 23.60
N THR A 500 24.99 4.73 24.19
CA THR A 500 25.41 4.35 25.55
C THR A 500 24.46 4.81 26.66
N SER A 501 23.57 5.76 26.36
CA SER A 501 22.49 6.18 27.26
C SER A 501 21.30 5.21 27.32
N LYS A 502 21.26 4.19 26.45
CA LYS A 502 20.22 3.12 26.53
C LYS A 502 20.32 2.37 27.85
N ASP A 503 19.18 2.00 28.40
CA ASP A 503 19.06 1.45 29.74
C ASP A 503 20.02 0.28 30.01
N LEU A 504 20.13 -0.68 29.10
CA LEU A 504 21.01 -1.84 29.28
C LEU A 504 22.51 -1.45 29.29
N LEU A 505 22.96 -0.59 28.36
CA LEU A 505 24.34 -0.13 28.31
C LEU A 505 24.68 0.82 29.47
N ARG A 506 23.71 1.66 29.88
CA ARG A 506 23.85 2.49 31.07
C ARG A 506 24.04 1.61 32.32
N ARG A 507 23.20 0.58 32.50
CA ARG A 507 23.35 -0.39 33.59
C ARG A 507 24.71 -1.12 33.54
N LEU A 508 25.16 -1.49 32.34
CA LEU A 508 26.49 -2.09 32.17
C LEU A 508 27.59 -1.14 32.69
N SER A 509 27.51 0.16 32.36
CA SER A 509 28.49 1.16 32.84
C SER A 509 28.46 1.40 34.35
N GLU A 510 27.27 1.23 34.99
CA GLU A 510 27.10 1.40 36.43
C GLU A 510 27.52 0.16 37.22
N VAL A 511 27.19 -1.05 36.72
CA VAL A 511 27.38 -2.32 37.46
C VAL A 511 28.73 -2.96 37.16
N ALA A 512 29.21 -2.85 35.92
CA ALA A 512 30.49 -3.43 35.47
C ALA A 512 31.29 -2.42 34.61
N PRO A 513 31.79 -1.33 35.20
CA PRO A 513 32.44 -0.23 34.47
C PRO A 513 33.69 -0.67 33.71
N GLY A 514 34.47 -1.63 34.21
CA GLY A 514 35.60 -2.19 33.52
C GLY A 514 35.22 -2.94 32.25
N THR A 515 34.16 -3.76 32.30
CA THR A 515 33.61 -4.44 31.11
C THR A 515 33.02 -3.45 30.11
N PHE A 516 32.37 -2.39 30.56
CA PHE A 516 31.88 -1.34 29.66
C PHE A 516 32.99 -0.65 28.91
N GLN A 517 34.08 -0.26 29.60
CA GLN A 517 35.27 0.36 28.99
C GLN A 517 35.99 -0.59 28.02
N HIS A 518 36.13 -1.88 28.39
CA HIS A 518 36.61 -2.94 27.52
C HIS A 518 35.80 -3.03 26.24
N SER A 519 34.46 -3.13 26.34
CA SER A 519 33.57 -3.22 25.19
C SER A 519 33.66 -2.03 24.23
N ILE A 520 33.88 -0.81 24.76
CA ILE A 520 34.12 0.39 23.94
C ILE A 520 35.47 0.26 23.19
N THR A 521 36.52 -0.16 23.89
CA THR A 521 37.86 -0.29 23.30
C THR A 521 37.89 -1.36 22.21
N VAL A 522 37.31 -2.53 22.50
CA VAL A 522 37.14 -3.62 21.53
C VAL A 522 36.31 -3.15 20.33
N GLY A 523 35.22 -2.43 20.57
CA GLY A 523 34.37 -1.87 19.51
C GLY A 523 35.13 -0.92 18.59
N ASN A 524 35.99 -0.04 19.14
CA ASN A 524 36.80 0.88 18.35
C ASN A 524 37.83 0.14 17.49
N LEU A 525 38.56 -0.86 18.07
CA LEU A 525 39.48 -1.71 17.33
C LEU A 525 38.81 -2.49 16.21
N ALA A 526 37.67 -3.11 16.52
CA ALA A 526 36.95 -3.95 15.61
C ALA A 526 36.31 -3.15 14.43
N VAL A 527 35.87 -1.92 14.66
CA VAL A 527 35.35 -1.03 13.58
C VAL A 527 36.43 -0.66 12.60
N GLU A 528 37.64 -0.39 13.07
CA GLU A 528 38.78 -0.08 12.19
C GLU A 528 39.10 -1.25 11.25
N ILE A 529 39.16 -2.47 11.81
CA ILE A 529 39.35 -3.67 11.01
C ILE A 529 38.21 -3.80 9.98
N ALA A 530 36.95 -3.69 10.43
CA ALA A 530 35.78 -3.81 9.59
C ALA A 530 35.80 -2.83 8.40
N ASN A 531 36.17 -1.57 8.64
CA ASN A 531 36.27 -0.54 7.60
C ASN A 531 37.35 -0.86 6.57
N LYS A 532 38.51 -1.40 7.01
CA LYS A 532 39.62 -1.74 6.12
C LYS A 532 39.31 -2.94 5.22
N ILE A 533 38.58 -3.94 5.71
CA ILE A 533 38.26 -5.14 4.95
C ILE A 533 36.87 -5.07 4.29
N GLY A 534 36.16 -3.94 4.41
CA GLY A 534 34.82 -3.74 3.83
C GLY A 534 33.71 -4.58 4.49
N ALA A 535 33.84 -4.84 5.81
CA ALA A 535 32.78 -5.44 6.62
C ALA A 535 31.85 -4.34 7.22
N LYS A 536 30.77 -4.75 7.86
CA LYS A 536 29.77 -3.81 8.42
C LYS A 536 30.23 -3.24 9.77
N GLY A 537 30.92 -2.09 9.73
CA GLY A 537 31.51 -1.47 10.92
C GLY A 537 30.52 -1.16 12.03
N GLN A 538 29.32 -0.64 11.68
CA GLN A 538 28.27 -0.34 12.67
C GLN A 538 27.75 -1.60 13.37
N LEU A 539 27.63 -2.71 12.64
CA LEU A 539 27.21 -3.99 13.21
C LEU A 539 28.27 -4.53 14.21
N VAL A 540 29.54 -4.46 13.84
CA VAL A 540 30.66 -4.89 14.71
C VAL A 540 30.70 -4.03 15.97
N ARG A 541 30.57 -2.69 15.82
CA ARG A 541 30.52 -1.76 16.96
C ARG A 541 29.39 -2.10 17.92
N THR A 542 28.20 -2.30 17.39
CA THR A 542 27.04 -2.64 18.23
C THR A 542 27.24 -4.01 18.88
N GLY A 543 27.71 -5.02 18.12
CA GLY A 543 28.02 -6.34 18.66
C GLY A 543 29.03 -6.27 19.83
N ALA A 544 30.11 -5.47 19.66
CA ALA A 544 31.11 -5.27 20.70
C ALA A 544 30.55 -4.63 21.97
N LEU A 545 29.61 -3.69 21.88
CA LEU A 545 29.01 -3.07 23.08
C LEU A 545 28.16 -4.05 23.91
N TYR A 546 27.64 -5.11 23.27
CA TYR A 546 26.72 -6.06 23.92
C TYR A 546 27.31 -7.45 24.16
N HIS A 547 28.52 -7.78 23.63
CA HIS A 547 29.01 -9.16 23.67
C HIS A 547 29.18 -9.70 25.11
N ASP A 548 29.53 -8.84 26.03
CA ASP A 548 29.90 -9.14 27.41
C ASP A 548 28.90 -8.67 28.47
N ILE A 549 27.66 -8.35 28.09
CA ILE A 549 26.60 -7.85 29.01
C ILE A 549 26.30 -8.84 30.14
N GLY A 550 26.55 -10.12 29.96
CA GLY A 550 26.33 -11.15 30.98
C GLY A 550 27.26 -11.05 32.18
N LYS A 551 28.40 -10.38 32.05
CA LYS A 551 29.36 -10.11 33.16
C LYS A 551 28.74 -9.23 34.25
N MET A 552 27.62 -8.50 33.93
CA MET A 552 26.85 -7.77 34.97
C MET A 552 26.25 -8.64 36.07
N TYR A 553 26.09 -9.95 35.82
CA TYR A 553 25.53 -10.85 36.84
C TYR A 553 26.49 -11.06 38.00
N ASN A 554 27.79 -11.20 37.71
CA ASN A 554 28.85 -11.40 38.70
C ASN A 554 30.13 -10.57 38.37
N PRO A 555 30.08 -9.22 38.43
CA PRO A 555 31.16 -8.38 37.91
C PRO A 555 32.52 -8.64 38.57
N ALA A 556 32.56 -8.91 39.88
CA ALA A 556 33.77 -9.11 40.67
C ALA A 556 34.59 -10.35 40.24
N PHE A 557 34.01 -11.28 39.50
CA PHE A 557 34.69 -12.46 38.97
C PHE A 557 35.52 -12.19 37.70
N PHE A 558 35.37 -11.00 37.10
CA PHE A 558 36.10 -10.60 35.89
C PHE A 558 37.16 -9.56 36.25
N THR A 559 38.37 -9.82 35.78
CA THR A 559 39.58 -9.06 36.20
C THR A 559 39.49 -7.57 35.95
N GLU A 560 38.82 -7.15 34.86
CA GLU A 560 38.61 -5.76 34.51
C GLU A 560 37.73 -4.97 35.50
N ASN A 561 36.93 -5.67 36.31
CA ASN A 561 36.07 -5.05 37.33
C ASN A 561 36.55 -5.26 38.77
N GLN A 562 37.70 -5.95 38.97
CA GLN A 562 38.20 -6.25 40.30
C GLN A 562 38.88 -5.03 40.94
N ALA A 563 38.61 -4.78 42.21
CA ALA A 563 39.21 -3.75 43.05
C ALA A 563 40.17 -4.38 44.09
N GLY A 564 41.16 -5.16 43.62
CA GLY A 564 42.22 -5.70 44.47
C GLY A 564 42.01 -7.05 45.15
N VAL A 565 40.81 -7.65 45.10
CA VAL A 565 40.50 -8.99 45.59
C VAL A 565 39.94 -9.84 44.45
N ASN A 566 40.59 -10.98 44.18
CA ASN A 566 40.12 -11.92 43.17
C ASN A 566 39.32 -13.06 43.83
N PRO A 567 38.00 -13.09 43.71
CA PRO A 567 37.16 -14.14 44.33
C PRO A 567 37.48 -15.56 43.80
N LEU A 568 38.00 -15.66 42.57
CA LEU A 568 38.32 -16.95 41.90
C LEU A 568 39.52 -17.67 42.51
N GLU A 569 40.38 -16.99 43.26
CA GLU A 569 41.57 -17.59 43.87
C GLU A 569 41.21 -18.61 44.97
N LYS A 570 40.10 -18.42 45.65
CA LYS A 570 39.61 -19.29 46.73
C LYS A 570 38.72 -20.42 46.28
N MET A 571 38.44 -20.52 44.96
CA MET A 571 37.52 -21.50 44.37
C MET A 571 38.26 -22.60 43.64
N GLY A 572 37.63 -23.77 43.47
CA GLY A 572 38.14 -24.82 42.61
C GLY A 572 38.23 -24.37 41.15
N ARG A 573 39.30 -24.76 40.42
CA ARG A 573 39.56 -24.34 39.03
C ARG A 573 38.40 -24.62 38.06
N ALA A 574 37.75 -25.78 38.22
CA ALA A 574 36.60 -26.16 37.41
C ALA A 574 35.38 -25.28 37.71
N GLU A 575 35.10 -24.98 38.97
CA GLU A 575 34.03 -24.13 39.41
C GLU A 575 34.24 -22.67 38.91
N ALA A 576 35.47 -22.15 39.06
CA ALA A 576 35.85 -20.84 38.56
C ALA A 576 35.65 -20.73 37.02
N ALA A 577 36.04 -21.79 36.27
CA ALA A 577 35.83 -21.85 34.84
C ALA A 577 34.36 -21.77 34.46
N GLN A 578 33.49 -22.52 35.16
CA GLN A 578 32.04 -22.54 34.90
C GLN A 578 31.37 -21.17 35.19
N ILE A 579 31.83 -20.46 36.26
CA ILE A 579 31.36 -19.11 36.54
C ILE A 579 31.74 -18.15 35.40
N VAL A 580 32.98 -18.22 34.91
CA VAL A 580 33.39 -17.39 33.77
C VAL A 580 32.62 -17.74 32.52
N ILE A 581 32.43 -19.04 32.19
CA ILE A 581 31.67 -19.48 31.00
C ILE A 581 30.18 -19.05 31.09
N SER A 582 29.64 -18.98 32.29
CA SER A 582 28.21 -18.66 32.49
C SER A 582 27.79 -17.30 31.98
N HIS A 583 28.73 -16.32 31.78
CA HIS A 583 28.39 -14.98 31.30
C HIS A 583 27.71 -15.03 29.90
N ILE A 584 28.00 -16.02 29.07
CA ILE A 584 27.34 -16.19 27.77
C ILE A 584 25.83 -16.45 27.98
N ASN A 585 25.48 -17.38 28.84
CA ASN A 585 24.09 -17.72 29.11
C ASN A 585 23.36 -16.57 29.81
N GLU A 586 24.00 -15.90 30.78
CA GLU A 586 23.43 -14.73 31.44
C GLU A 586 23.29 -13.55 30.47
N GLY A 587 24.24 -13.37 29.58
CA GLY A 587 24.16 -12.38 28.50
C GLY A 587 22.98 -12.65 27.54
N LEU A 588 22.75 -13.90 27.17
CA LEU A 588 21.58 -14.27 26.35
C LEU A 588 20.25 -14.00 27.06
N LYS A 589 20.14 -14.32 28.35
CA LYS A 589 18.94 -14.02 29.15
C LYS A 589 18.65 -12.51 29.18
N LEU A 590 19.68 -11.70 29.38
CA LEU A 590 19.57 -10.24 29.32
C LEU A 590 19.18 -9.77 27.92
N ALA A 591 19.79 -10.30 26.87
CA ALA A 591 19.49 -9.96 25.48
C ALA A 591 18.04 -10.34 25.11
N GLU A 592 17.49 -11.42 25.66
CA GLU A 592 16.08 -11.78 25.51
C GLU A 592 15.16 -10.83 26.27
N LYS A 593 15.49 -10.52 27.52
CA LYS A 593 14.71 -9.60 28.36
C LYS A 593 14.59 -8.20 27.74
N TYR A 594 15.64 -7.73 27.07
CA TYR A 594 15.68 -6.40 26.45
C TYR A 594 15.36 -6.43 24.93
N ASP A 595 14.80 -7.55 24.42
CA ASP A 595 14.40 -7.75 23.01
C ASP A 595 15.48 -7.37 22.00
N LEU A 596 16.74 -7.73 22.29
CA LEU A 596 17.83 -7.47 21.35
C LEU A 596 17.70 -8.30 20.08
N PRO A 597 18.04 -7.74 18.90
CA PRO A 597 18.03 -8.46 17.64
C PRO A 597 18.87 -9.74 17.67
N SER A 598 18.43 -10.79 16.94
CA SER A 598 19.16 -12.07 16.88
C SER A 598 20.60 -11.90 16.45
N ILE A 599 20.88 -10.98 15.51
CA ILE A 599 22.22 -10.71 15.02
C ILE A 599 23.16 -10.18 16.13
N ILE A 600 22.63 -9.50 17.15
CA ILE A 600 23.43 -9.06 18.32
C ILE A 600 23.60 -10.20 19.31
N LYS A 601 22.57 -11.05 19.51
CA LYS A 601 22.68 -12.27 20.33
C LYS A 601 23.76 -13.23 19.80
N ASP A 602 23.92 -13.27 18.47
CA ASP A 602 24.97 -14.08 17.84
C ASP A 602 26.38 -13.63 18.26
N PHE A 603 26.63 -12.34 18.49
CA PHE A 603 27.92 -11.86 19.01
C PHE A 603 28.15 -12.33 20.45
N ILE A 604 27.14 -12.38 21.30
CA ILE A 604 27.27 -12.90 22.67
C ILE A 604 27.66 -14.37 22.67
N THR A 605 27.11 -15.17 21.73
CA THR A 605 27.39 -16.62 21.68
C THR A 605 28.71 -16.96 21.01
N THR A 606 29.20 -16.14 20.04
CA THR A 606 30.29 -16.52 19.16
C THR A 606 31.64 -15.94 19.53
N HIS A 607 31.69 -14.89 20.41
CA HIS A 607 32.95 -14.16 20.65
C HIS A 607 34.07 -15.00 21.31
N HIS A 608 33.70 -16.11 21.98
CA HIS A 608 34.66 -17.10 22.47
C HIS A 608 34.61 -18.42 21.69
N GLY A 609 33.60 -18.60 20.79
CA GLY A 609 33.41 -19.83 20.03
C GLY A 609 33.34 -21.09 20.92
N THR A 610 34.06 -22.13 20.48
CA THR A 610 34.25 -23.39 21.22
C THR A 610 35.61 -23.39 21.93
N GLY A 611 36.16 -22.22 22.24
CA GLY A 611 37.43 -22.06 22.92
C GLY A 611 37.43 -22.59 24.35
N LYS A 612 38.62 -22.79 24.92
CA LYS A 612 38.76 -23.23 26.30
C LYS A 612 39.15 -22.04 27.18
N THR A 613 38.72 -22.06 28.44
CA THR A 613 39.24 -21.17 29.51
C THR A 613 40.66 -21.62 29.88
N LYS A 614 41.64 -21.27 28.98
CA LYS A 614 43.00 -21.84 28.98
C LYS A 614 43.71 -21.73 30.34
N TYR A 615 43.54 -20.59 31.06
CA TYR A 615 44.14 -20.40 32.38
C TYR A 615 43.65 -21.47 33.38
N PHE A 616 42.36 -21.64 33.52
CA PHE A 616 41.76 -22.62 34.44
C PHE A 616 42.02 -24.06 34.02
N TYR A 617 41.96 -24.34 32.72
CA TYR A 617 42.22 -25.68 32.18
C TYR A 617 43.68 -26.10 32.46
N ILE A 618 44.67 -25.24 32.17
CA ILE A 618 46.08 -25.53 32.36
C ILE A 618 46.37 -25.61 33.86
N SER A 619 45.87 -24.72 34.70
CA SER A 619 46.05 -24.78 36.15
C SER A 619 45.46 -26.06 36.73
N TYR A 620 44.26 -26.45 36.33
CA TYR A 620 43.63 -27.70 36.76
C TYR A 620 44.45 -28.94 36.34
N LYS A 621 44.96 -28.93 35.11
CA LYS A 621 45.82 -30.00 34.59
C LYS A 621 47.11 -30.14 35.35
N ASN A 622 47.72 -29.02 35.73
CA ASN A 622 48.94 -29.03 36.53
C ASN A 622 48.70 -29.47 37.96
N GLU A 623 47.53 -29.18 38.54
CA GLU A 623 47.12 -29.63 39.87
C GLU A 623 46.74 -31.11 39.90
N HIS A 624 46.26 -31.68 38.75
CA HIS A 624 45.79 -33.07 38.63
C HIS A 624 46.46 -33.80 37.44
N PRO A 625 47.74 -34.01 37.45
CA PRO A 625 48.48 -34.52 36.26
C PRO A 625 48.09 -35.91 35.79
N ASN A 626 47.53 -36.76 36.69
CA ASN A 626 47.19 -38.15 36.40
C ASN A 626 45.70 -38.38 36.23
N GLU A 627 44.86 -37.35 36.30
CA GLU A 627 43.41 -37.48 36.13
C GLU A 627 42.96 -37.25 34.69
N LYS A 628 41.96 -38.01 34.25
CA LYS A 628 41.30 -37.78 32.98
C LYS A 628 40.35 -36.55 33.13
N ILE A 629 40.72 -35.46 32.54
CA ILE A 629 39.99 -34.19 32.65
C ILE A 629 38.77 -34.22 31.74
N ASP A 630 37.58 -33.87 32.24
CA ASP A 630 36.46 -33.54 31.40
C ASP A 630 36.64 -32.12 30.80
N GLU A 631 37.09 -32.09 29.56
CA GLU A 631 37.36 -30.82 28.84
C GLU A 631 36.11 -29.96 28.66
N LYS A 632 34.91 -30.53 28.72
CA LYS A 632 33.65 -29.80 28.60
C LYS A 632 33.44 -28.79 29.72
N LEU A 633 34.03 -29.04 30.91
CA LEU A 633 33.95 -28.12 32.04
C LEU A 633 34.74 -26.82 31.78
N PHE A 634 35.64 -26.82 30.85
CA PHE A 634 36.50 -25.69 30.52
C PHE A 634 36.25 -25.08 29.14
N THR A 635 35.25 -25.64 28.38
CA THR A 635 34.98 -25.28 26.99
C THR A 635 33.73 -24.41 26.90
N TYR A 636 33.84 -23.30 26.19
CA TYR A 636 32.71 -22.44 25.89
C TYR A 636 31.69 -23.17 24.99
N PRO A 637 30.38 -22.88 25.12
CA PRO A 637 29.35 -23.61 24.42
C PRO A 637 29.29 -23.36 22.90
N GLY A 638 29.98 -22.34 22.39
CA GLY A 638 29.92 -21.96 20.99
C GLY A 638 28.58 -21.36 20.56
N PRO A 639 28.35 -21.27 19.29
CA PRO A 639 29.12 -21.73 18.13
C PRO A 639 30.35 -20.88 17.81
N ASN A 640 31.20 -21.35 16.90
CA ASN A 640 32.26 -20.54 16.33
C ASN A 640 31.72 -19.42 15.46
N PRO A 641 32.48 -18.32 15.21
CA PRO A 641 32.10 -17.28 14.29
C PRO A 641 31.75 -17.82 12.90
N PHE A 642 30.61 -17.36 12.37
CA PHE A 642 30.12 -17.74 11.02
C PHE A 642 29.91 -16.52 10.12
N THR A 643 30.24 -15.31 10.61
CA THR A 643 30.27 -14.08 9.82
C THR A 643 31.61 -13.37 10.02
N ARG A 644 32.00 -12.56 9.01
CA ARG A 644 33.22 -11.74 9.08
C ARG A 644 33.25 -10.82 10.30
N GLU A 645 32.11 -10.24 10.60
CA GLU A 645 31.93 -9.32 11.73
C GLU A 645 32.16 -10.00 13.08
N GLN A 646 31.71 -11.24 13.25
CA GLN A 646 31.90 -12.02 14.46
C GLN A 646 33.37 -12.43 14.61
N ALA A 647 34.05 -12.85 13.52
CA ALA A 647 35.44 -13.16 13.52
C ALA A 647 36.32 -11.93 13.88
N ILE A 648 35.98 -10.74 13.36
CA ILE A 648 36.63 -9.48 13.71
C ILE A 648 36.51 -9.21 15.20
N LEU A 649 35.28 -9.38 15.77
CA LEU A 649 35.11 -9.19 17.21
C LEU A 649 35.94 -10.15 18.02
N MET A 650 35.95 -11.45 17.70
CA MET A 650 36.75 -12.46 18.41
C MET A 650 38.26 -12.12 18.39
N MET A 651 38.79 -11.68 17.25
CA MET A 651 40.19 -11.25 17.14
C MET A 651 40.48 -10.01 18.01
N ALA A 652 39.60 -8.99 17.90
CA ALA A 652 39.80 -7.74 18.63
C ALA A 652 39.66 -7.90 20.14
N ASP A 653 38.67 -8.68 20.59
CA ASP A 653 38.43 -9.00 22.00
C ASP A 653 39.63 -9.74 22.62
N THR A 654 40.05 -10.83 22.01
CA THR A 654 41.18 -11.63 22.50
C THR A 654 42.47 -10.82 22.59
N VAL A 655 42.73 -9.99 21.58
CA VAL A 655 43.97 -9.18 21.53
C VAL A 655 43.89 -8.03 22.54
N GLU A 656 42.73 -7.36 22.70
CA GLU A 656 42.57 -6.29 23.68
C GLU A 656 42.77 -6.82 25.11
N ALA A 657 42.08 -7.92 25.45
CA ALA A 657 42.19 -8.52 26.77
C ALA A 657 43.62 -8.95 27.10
N ALA A 658 44.31 -9.62 26.17
CA ALA A 658 45.66 -10.07 26.37
C ALA A 658 46.71 -8.92 26.40
N SER A 659 46.46 -7.84 25.65
CA SER A 659 47.39 -6.69 25.59
C SER A 659 47.60 -6.01 26.95
N ARG A 660 46.58 -6.05 27.82
CA ARG A 660 46.67 -5.48 29.19
C ARG A 660 47.67 -6.17 30.10
N SER A 661 48.05 -7.42 29.77
CA SER A 661 48.99 -8.22 30.56
C SER A 661 50.41 -8.17 30.00
N LEU A 662 50.71 -7.34 29.00
CA LEU A 662 52.05 -7.18 28.47
C LEU A 662 52.93 -6.48 29.50
N PRO A 663 54.16 -7.00 29.76
CA PRO A 663 55.09 -6.36 30.67
C PRO A 663 55.66 -5.07 30.10
N GLU A 664 55.81 -4.98 28.77
CA GLU A 664 56.32 -3.82 28.03
C GLU A 664 55.52 -3.65 26.72
N TYR A 665 55.25 -2.39 26.36
CA TYR A 665 54.49 -2.04 25.16
C TYR A 665 55.40 -1.63 24.00
N THR A 666 56.40 -2.49 23.68
CA THR A 666 57.26 -2.29 22.51
C THR A 666 56.56 -2.78 21.24
N GLU A 667 57.01 -2.31 20.06
CA GLU A 667 56.48 -2.76 18.78
C GLU A 667 56.62 -4.26 18.58
N GLU A 668 57.75 -4.80 19.00
CA GLU A 668 58.08 -6.22 18.92
C GLU A 668 57.15 -7.05 19.82
N SER A 669 56.94 -6.60 21.08
CA SER A 669 56.06 -7.34 22.02
C SER A 669 54.62 -7.32 21.60
N ILE A 670 54.09 -6.17 21.10
CA ILE A 670 52.76 -6.04 20.58
C ILE A 670 52.57 -6.91 19.31
N SER A 671 53.52 -6.84 18.36
CA SER A 671 53.46 -7.62 17.12
C SER A 671 53.51 -9.13 17.40
N ALA A 672 54.42 -9.56 18.30
CA ALA A 672 54.51 -10.97 18.72
C ALA A 672 53.20 -11.46 19.36
N LEU A 673 52.62 -10.65 20.26
CA LEU A 673 51.34 -10.98 20.90
C LEU A 673 50.20 -11.16 19.87
N VAL A 674 49.99 -10.15 19.01
CA VAL A 674 48.91 -10.15 18.01
C VAL A 674 49.03 -11.34 17.06
N ASN A 675 50.23 -11.57 16.49
CA ASN A 675 50.46 -12.68 15.60
C ASN A 675 50.20 -14.01 16.30
N ARG A 676 50.77 -14.24 17.49
CA ARG A 676 50.60 -15.48 18.24
C ARG A 676 49.12 -15.79 18.54
N LEU A 677 48.35 -14.79 18.95
CA LEU A 677 46.94 -15.01 19.32
C LEU A 677 46.08 -15.31 18.11
N ILE A 678 46.20 -14.54 17.03
CA ILE A 678 45.40 -14.71 15.85
C ILE A 678 45.77 -15.99 15.10
N ASP A 679 47.07 -16.32 15.00
CA ASP A 679 47.52 -17.58 14.39
C ASP A 679 47.05 -18.79 15.19
N ALA A 680 46.99 -18.70 16.52
CA ALA A 680 46.37 -19.73 17.36
C ALA A 680 44.88 -19.90 17.06
N GLN A 681 44.12 -18.81 16.92
CA GLN A 681 42.68 -18.87 16.56
C GLN A 681 42.44 -19.51 15.19
N VAL A 682 43.29 -19.20 14.20
CA VAL A 682 43.26 -19.82 12.88
C VAL A 682 43.56 -21.31 12.95
N SER A 683 44.66 -21.67 13.69
CA SER A 683 45.08 -23.08 13.79
C SER A 683 44.12 -23.96 14.61
N GLU A 684 43.39 -23.36 15.56
CA GLU A 684 42.33 -24.03 16.34
C GLU A 684 41.00 -24.15 15.55
N GLY A 685 40.93 -23.62 14.31
CA GLY A 685 39.78 -23.77 13.41
C GLY A 685 38.57 -22.91 13.75
N PHE A 686 38.72 -21.80 14.53
CA PHE A 686 37.60 -20.97 14.93
C PHE A 686 36.96 -20.23 13.76
N PHE A 687 37.66 -20.08 12.64
CA PHE A 687 37.15 -19.36 11.44
C PHE A 687 36.78 -20.26 10.26
N ASP A 688 36.75 -21.58 10.46
CA ASP A 688 36.48 -22.55 9.37
C ASP A 688 35.08 -22.35 8.72
N ASP A 689 34.09 -21.97 9.52
CA ASP A 689 32.74 -21.69 9.06
C ASP A 689 32.51 -20.23 8.65
N CYS A 690 33.57 -19.40 8.69
CA CYS A 690 33.49 -17.96 8.48
C CYS A 690 33.97 -17.56 7.06
N PRO A 691 33.26 -16.71 6.31
CA PRO A 691 33.69 -16.25 4.99
C PRO A 691 34.78 -15.13 5.10
N ILE A 692 35.73 -15.25 6.05
CA ILE A 692 36.87 -14.38 6.19
C ILE A 692 38.05 -14.95 5.40
N THR A 693 38.79 -14.08 4.70
CA THR A 693 39.96 -14.53 3.91
C THR A 693 41.26 -14.37 4.69
N PHE A 694 42.32 -15.10 4.30
CA PHE A 694 43.64 -14.91 4.84
C PHE A 694 44.16 -13.47 4.65
N HIS A 695 43.76 -12.82 3.56
CA HIS A 695 44.05 -11.39 3.36
C HIS A 695 43.39 -10.53 4.45
N ASP A 696 42.11 -10.76 4.73
CA ASP A 696 41.38 -10.02 5.77
C ASP A 696 42.01 -10.21 7.16
N ILE A 697 42.44 -11.44 7.46
CA ILE A 697 43.14 -11.76 8.73
C ILE A 697 44.48 -10.99 8.84
N ASN A 698 45.26 -10.94 7.77
CA ASN A 698 46.51 -10.18 7.77
C ASN A 698 46.25 -8.68 7.92
N VAL A 699 45.25 -8.12 7.28
CA VAL A 699 44.85 -6.73 7.47
C VAL A 699 44.41 -6.49 8.91
N ALA A 700 43.64 -7.41 9.51
CA ALA A 700 43.22 -7.32 10.91
C ALA A 700 44.43 -7.28 11.87
N LYS A 701 45.44 -8.15 11.67
CA LYS A 701 46.68 -8.13 12.46
C LYS A 701 47.40 -6.77 12.38
N GLN A 702 47.54 -6.25 11.16
CA GLN A 702 48.22 -4.95 10.97
C GLN A 702 47.48 -3.81 11.69
N VAL A 703 46.14 -3.74 11.51
CA VAL A 703 45.30 -2.71 12.18
C VAL A 703 45.45 -2.81 13.71
N LEU A 704 45.38 -4.02 14.25
CA LEU A 704 45.52 -4.23 15.71
C LEU A 704 46.88 -3.78 16.23
N ILE A 705 47.98 -4.14 15.53
CA ILE A 705 49.35 -3.72 15.91
C ILE A 705 49.44 -2.19 15.90
N GLU A 706 49.03 -1.53 14.82
CA GLU A 706 49.05 -0.08 14.69
C GLU A 706 48.26 0.63 15.80
N ARG A 707 47.06 0.12 16.08
CA ARG A 707 46.18 0.73 17.07
C ARG A 707 46.63 0.50 18.50
N LEU A 708 47.11 -0.67 18.85
CA LEU A 708 47.67 -0.93 20.19
C LEU A 708 48.92 -0.06 20.44
N LYS A 709 49.77 0.11 19.44
CA LYS A 709 50.91 1.05 19.52
C LYS A 709 50.43 2.47 19.83
N SER A 710 49.36 2.91 19.19
CA SER A 710 48.78 4.23 19.42
C SER A 710 48.10 4.35 20.80
N ILE A 711 47.45 3.29 21.28
CA ILE A 711 46.77 3.29 22.60
C ILE A 711 47.76 3.33 23.74
N TYR A 712 48.84 2.55 23.63
CA TYR A 712 49.84 2.41 24.68
C TYR A 712 51.08 3.32 24.50
N HIS A 713 51.01 4.31 23.59
CA HIS A 713 52.08 5.28 23.41
C HIS A 713 52.32 6.05 24.72
N THR A 714 53.54 5.93 25.27
CA THR A 714 53.95 6.64 26.48
C THR A 714 53.92 8.14 26.24
N ARG A 715 53.14 8.86 27.04
CA ARG A 715 53.18 10.32 27.05
C ARG A 715 54.52 10.77 27.63
N ILE A 716 55.15 11.79 27.03
CA ILE A 716 56.33 12.44 27.55
C ILE A 716 55.99 12.95 28.96
N SER A 717 56.76 12.49 29.97
CA SER A 717 56.61 13.02 31.32
C SER A 717 57.02 14.48 31.33
N TYR A 718 56.17 15.34 31.87
CA TYR A 718 56.59 16.75 32.06
C TYR A 718 57.75 16.84 33.02
N PRO A 719 58.80 17.58 32.66
CA PRO A 719 59.91 17.76 33.55
C PRO A 719 59.46 18.53 34.82
N GLU A 720 59.90 18.04 35.98
CA GLU A 720 59.65 18.75 37.23
C GLU A 720 60.52 20.02 37.28
N LEU A 721 59.96 21.13 37.73
CA LEU A 721 60.74 22.33 38.04
C LEU A 721 61.72 22.00 39.17
N LYS A 722 63.00 21.95 38.83
CA LYS A 722 64.02 21.89 39.84
C LYS A 722 63.90 23.16 40.69
N LYS A 723 63.54 23.01 41.96
CA LYS A 723 63.58 24.08 42.97
C LYS A 723 64.99 24.53 43.25
#